data_50333119271a94330b8c5fbc23737e16
#
_entry.id   50333119271a94330b8c5fbc23737e16
#
_cell.length_a   1.000
_cell.length_b   1.000
_cell.length_c   1.000
_cell.angle_alpha   90.00
_cell.angle_beta   90.00
_cell.angle_gamma   90.00
#
_symmetry.space_group_name_H-M   'P 1'
#
loop_
_entity.id
_entity.type
_entity.pdbx_description
1 polymer ?
#
loop_
_entity_poly.entity_id
_entity_poly.type
_entity_poly.pdbx_seq_one_letter_code
_entity_poly.pdbx_strand_id
1 'polypeptide(L)'
;MIRPAASHPASKRTSLTAAALVATVGVALAGSVGQAGTDAPATPPASQPTPPASDAALSTAQVRGAQAAKAADPVAADALKLDPVHASGGDDKGEEPARTLPAAASAYASADPDAPVAFPLPDAAVTPAAPVPEVPDPGRPKISGDTDPTLLRGAIDLYRKGRVADGDRMRDGFTDPAAKALLEWVAIRAGAGIGFNRTVAFVRANPDWPAGPLLRRRAEEALLSERKSPALVRAYFATAKPSSAPGKFALALALRADGCETDAAEMVRDLWRTESFGRSLEAKVLDAFPDTLTRVDHRYRMERALLKDDWESAGRAAGYAGGGYASLVRARRAVEDKSSGAAAALAAVPPSLRGDASYIFSRAQYLRRADKPEAAAAVLATAPSNPDVLVDGDEWWIERRIVARKLLDLGDAKTAYAVASQQAARTPEKRIEAEFHAGWIALRFAGDPAAAAQHFARVAAIAESPISVARAAYWQGRAAEALGQSEEAKRFYERAALQPIAYYGQVARARLGQTSLPLRAPADLEGAERQAFDGRLSVRALRLLGEAGIKELALPLYIDAARDLSDPRELQALGDLATDMKDPRALVAIGKLAVQRGLPLDAHAYPTIGIPTYETFTAVPQVERAMVYAIARQESQFDPRAQSGVGARGLMQMMPATAQRTARRVSTAFDVDRLTSDPAYCAKLGQAHLGELMEDWRGSYVLAFASYNAGGGNVKKWIDAYGDPRKGDVDVIDWVERIPFTETRNYVQRVMENLQVYRSRLDSRSALLIEGDLHRGAR
;
A
#
# COMPACT_ATOMS: atom_id res chain seq x y z
N MET A 1 -6.05 -41.37 -53.68
CA MET A 1 -6.32 -42.77 -53.31
C MET A 1 -6.84 -42.80 -51.88
N ILE A 2 -8.14 -43.03 -51.82
CA ILE A 2 -8.85 -43.96 -50.91
C ILE A 2 -8.93 -43.52 -49.43
N ARG A 3 -10.07 -43.00 -49.08
CA ARG A 3 -10.85 -43.14 -47.82
C ARG A 3 -11.29 -44.64 -47.68
N PRO A 4 -11.82 -45.15 -46.56
CA PRO A 4 -12.91 -44.64 -45.73
C PRO A 4 -12.74 -44.82 -44.21
N ALA A 5 -13.45 -44.18 -43.38
CA ALA A 5 -14.81 -44.07 -42.90
C ALA A 5 -15.10 -44.85 -41.60
N ALA A 6 -15.61 -44.09 -40.65
CA ALA A 6 -16.80 -44.23 -39.79
C ALA A 6 -16.73 -45.22 -38.59
N SER A 7 -17.14 -44.78 -37.39
CA SER A 7 -18.49 -44.88 -36.88
C SER A 7 -18.64 -44.40 -35.42
N HIS A 8 -19.62 -43.55 -35.14
CA HIS A 8 -20.29 -43.36 -33.84
C HIS A 8 -21.29 -44.52 -33.56
N PRO A 9 -21.73 -44.71 -32.28
CA PRO A 9 -22.97 -44.11 -31.81
C PRO A 9 -22.96 -43.70 -30.31
N ALA A 10 -23.55 -42.63 -29.89
CA ALA A 10 -24.95 -42.27 -29.56
C ALA A 10 -25.52 -42.88 -28.27
N SER A 11 -25.87 -41.95 -27.39
CA SER A 11 -27.04 -41.78 -26.51
C SER A 11 -27.27 -42.71 -25.30
N LYS A 12 -27.52 -42.06 -24.13
CA LYS A 12 -28.84 -42.02 -23.48
C LYS A 12 -28.90 -41.09 -22.29
N ARG A 13 -29.85 -40.17 -22.34
CA ARG A 13 -30.42 -39.39 -21.22
C ARG A 13 -31.16 -40.34 -20.26
N THR A 14 -31.16 -40.01 -18.97
CA THR A 14 -32.34 -40.18 -18.11
C THR A 14 -32.31 -39.15 -16.97
N SER A 15 -33.38 -38.39 -16.95
CA SER A 15 -33.87 -37.51 -15.88
C SER A 15 -34.64 -38.30 -14.84
N LEU A 16 -34.64 -37.89 -13.56
CA LEU A 16 -35.73 -38.08 -12.59
C LEU A 16 -35.47 -37.17 -11.35
N THR A 17 -36.21 -36.14 -11.25
CA THR A 17 -37.27 -35.63 -10.37
C THR A 17 -37.28 -36.07 -8.91
N ALA A 18 -37.22 -35.06 -8.08
CA ALA A 18 -37.91 -34.68 -6.84
C ALA A 18 -38.56 -35.75 -5.95
N ALA A 19 -38.34 -35.58 -4.63
CA ALA A 19 -39.43 -35.56 -3.65
C ALA A 19 -38.97 -35.05 -2.29
N ALA A 20 -39.71 -34.09 -1.79
CA ALA A 20 -39.68 -33.58 -0.43
C ALA A 20 -40.35 -34.58 0.52
N LEU A 21 -39.88 -34.61 1.79
CA LEU A 21 -40.76 -35.02 2.90
C LEU A 21 -40.42 -34.25 4.16
N VAL A 22 -41.45 -33.56 4.64
CA VAL A 22 -41.59 -32.91 5.94
C VAL A 22 -42.02 -33.97 6.97
N ALA A 23 -41.48 -33.95 8.19
CA ALA A 23 -42.17 -34.48 9.38
C ALA A 23 -41.72 -33.73 10.62
N THR A 24 -42.71 -33.10 11.18
CA THR A 24 -42.85 -32.45 12.48
C THR A 24 -43.12 -33.47 13.63
N VAL A 25 -43.12 -32.93 14.86
CA VAL A 25 -43.62 -33.46 16.16
C VAL A 25 -42.52 -34.02 17.07
N GLY A 26 -42.38 -33.64 18.33
CA GLY A 26 -43.23 -32.87 19.26
C GLY A 26 -42.59 -32.91 20.66
N VAL A 27 -43.01 -31.99 21.39
CA VAL A 27 -42.95 -31.63 22.79
C VAL A 27 -42.97 -32.80 23.79
N ALA A 28 -42.21 -32.71 24.90
CA ALA A 28 -42.72 -32.97 26.23
C ALA A 28 -41.84 -32.36 27.34
N LEU A 29 -42.50 -31.67 28.22
CA LEU A 29 -42.16 -31.07 29.50
C LEU A 29 -42.00 -32.12 30.62
N ALA A 30 -41.24 -31.76 31.63
CA ALA A 30 -41.47 -31.81 33.07
C ALA A 30 -40.12 -31.96 33.79
N GLY A 31 -39.70 -31.21 34.75
CA GLY A 31 -40.35 -30.61 35.90
C GLY A 31 -39.70 -31.11 37.17
N SER A 32 -39.31 -30.21 38.01
CA SER A 32 -39.35 -30.08 39.47
C SER A 32 -37.99 -30.06 40.20
N VAL A 33 -37.63 -28.92 40.81
CA VAL A 33 -37.88 -28.42 42.18
C VAL A 33 -36.98 -29.02 43.28
N GLY A 34 -36.35 -28.16 44.07
CA GLY A 34 -35.78 -28.38 45.40
C GLY A 34 -34.49 -27.55 45.61
N GLN A 35 -34.50 -26.32 46.10
CA GLN A 35 -34.42 -25.75 47.46
C GLN A 35 -33.41 -26.49 48.36
N ALA A 36 -32.54 -25.91 49.14
CA ALA A 36 -32.33 -24.62 49.79
C ALA A 36 -31.09 -24.72 50.70
N GLY A 37 -30.61 -23.57 51.16
CA GLY A 37 -29.89 -23.44 52.44
C GLY A 37 -28.46 -22.87 52.32
N THR A 38 -28.31 -21.58 52.47
CA THR A 38 -27.80 -20.76 53.59
C THR A 38 -26.44 -21.17 54.14
N ASP A 39 -25.41 -20.29 54.08
CA ASP A 39 -25.08 -19.23 55.02
C ASP A 39 -23.76 -18.53 54.61
N ALA A 40 -23.77 -17.22 54.67
CA ALA A 40 -22.58 -16.38 54.86
C ALA A 40 -22.40 -16.16 56.40
N PRO A 41 -21.34 -15.54 56.97
CA PRO A 41 -20.64 -14.37 56.51
C PRO A 41 -19.12 -14.25 56.94
N ALA A 42 -18.49 -13.21 56.54
CA ALA A 42 -17.57 -12.31 57.29
C ALA A 42 -16.25 -11.98 56.62
N THR A 43 -16.13 -10.75 56.21
CA THR A 43 -14.93 -9.88 56.07
C THR A 43 -14.55 -9.25 57.43
N PRO A 44 -13.50 -8.42 57.57
CA PRO A 44 -12.15 -8.20 56.95
C PRO A 44 -11.05 -8.10 58.07
N PRO A 45 -9.93 -7.33 58.08
CA PRO A 45 -9.44 -6.25 57.22
C PRO A 45 -7.89 -6.18 56.98
N ALA A 46 -7.53 -5.32 56.03
CA ALA A 46 -6.44 -4.34 55.90
C ALA A 46 -5.05 -4.54 56.52
N SER A 47 -4.03 -4.24 55.68
CA SER A 47 -3.09 -3.12 55.94
C SER A 47 -2.05 -2.99 54.81
N GLN A 48 -1.94 -1.76 54.29
CA GLN A 48 -0.76 -1.22 53.57
C GLN A 48 0.37 -0.94 54.59
N PRO A 49 1.63 -0.74 54.09
CA PRO A 49 2.10 0.64 54.02
C PRO A 49 2.97 0.96 52.82
N THR A 50 2.90 2.21 52.43
CA THR A 50 3.81 3.02 51.56
C THR A 50 4.93 3.68 52.39
N PRO A 51 5.78 4.56 51.75
CA PRO A 51 7.15 4.31 51.35
C PRO A 51 8.21 5.02 52.23
N PRO A 52 9.47 5.21 51.78
CA PRO A 52 9.94 6.56 51.72
C PRO A 52 10.83 6.90 50.49
N ALA A 53 10.79 8.18 50.17
CA ALA A 53 11.62 8.91 49.26
C ALA A 53 12.97 9.28 49.87
N SER A 54 13.98 9.47 49.03
CA SER A 54 14.96 10.60 49.17
C SER A 54 15.85 10.70 47.92
N ASP A 55 15.76 11.84 47.29
CA ASP A 55 16.77 12.78 46.81
C ASP A 55 18.18 12.30 46.47
N ALA A 56 18.61 12.64 45.28
CA ALA A 56 19.76 13.53 45.06
C ALA A 56 19.91 13.96 43.59
N ALA A 57 20.06 15.25 43.44
CA ALA A 57 20.25 16.01 42.23
C ALA A 57 21.69 15.95 41.68
N LEU A 58 21.87 16.60 40.53
CA LEU A 58 23.06 16.99 39.75
C LEU A 58 23.35 16.06 38.58
N SER A 59 23.54 16.50 37.32
CA SER A 59 24.14 17.72 36.81
C SER A 59 23.89 17.80 35.30
N THR A 60 23.60 19.01 34.83
CA THR A 60 23.62 19.43 33.42
C THR A 60 25.00 19.30 32.80
N ALA A 61 25.08 18.67 31.61
CA ALA A 61 26.15 18.98 30.66
C ALA A 61 25.70 18.66 29.23
N GLN A 62 25.67 19.69 28.45
CA GLN A 62 25.63 19.85 27.00
C GLN A 62 26.09 18.65 26.18
N VAL A 63 25.25 18.23 25.20
CA VAL A 63 25.76 17.86 23.87
C VAL A 63 24.79 18.41 22.82
N ARG A 64 25.28 19.38 22.07
CA ARG A 64 24.72 19.82 20.79
C ARG A 64 25.14 18.82 19.70
N GLY A 65 24.20 18.48 18.85
CA GLY A 65 24.47 18.24 17.43
C GLY A 65 24.76 16.81 17.02
N ALA A 66 23.73 16.09 16.57
CA ALA A 66 23.83 15.23 15.40
C ALA A 66 22.41 15.07 14.83
N GLN A 67 22.14 15.72 13.71
CA GLN A 67 20.99 15.38 12.87
C GLN A 67 21.21 13.98 12.33
N ALA A 68 20.42 13.03 12.78
CA ALA A 68 20.41 11.67 12.25
C ALA A 68 19.75 11.68 10.86
N ALA A 69 20.51 11.29 9.85
CA ALA A 69 19.97 10.96 8.54
C ALA A 69 19.05 9.76 8.68
N LYS A 70 17.78 9.94 8.35
CA LYS A 70 16.77 8.86 8.31
C LYS A 70 17.15 7.83 7.24
N ALA A 71 17.27 6.59 7.62
CA ALA A 71 17.42 5.46 6.70
C ALA A 71 16.11 5.23 5.94
N ALA A 72 16.17 5.28 4.61
CA ALA A 72 15.03 4.97 3.74
C ALA A 72 14.94 3.46 3.49
N ASP A 73 13.71 2.98 3.45
CA ASP A 73 13.32 1.58 3.33
C ASP A 73 13.68 0.94 1.97
N PRO A 74 14.13 -0.31 1.90
CA PRO A 74 14.59 -0.99 0.70
C PRO A 74 13.48 -1.39 -0.31
N VAL A 75 12.22 -1.15 -0.01
CA VAL A 75 11.07 -1.62 -0.83
C VAL A 75 10.92 -0.92 -2.19
N ALA A 76 11.59 0.21 -2.42
CA ALA A 76 11.42 0.99 -3.64
C ALA A 76 12.13 0.41 -4.90
N ALA A 77 12.96 -0.63 -4.78
CA ALA A 77 13.74 -1.15 -5.90
C ALA A 77 13.10 -2.36 -6.60
N ASP A 78 12.15 -3.04 -5.96
CA ASP A 78 11.44 -4.19 -6.56
C ASP A 78 10.26 -3.79 -7.47
N ALA A 79 9.85 -2.53 -7.45
CA ALA A 79 8.75 -2.01 -8.28
C ALA A 79 9.03 -2.00 -9.80
N LEU A 80 10.20 -2.46 -10.26
CA LEU A 80 10.60 -2.48 -11.67
C LEU A 80 10.92 -3.86 -12.24
N LYS A 81 10.77 -4.92 -11.46
CA LYS A 81 10.80 -6.29 -11.99
C LYS A 81 9.38 -6.76 -12.25
N LEU A 82 8.99 -6.74 -13.51
CA LEU A 82 7.84 -7.46 -14.04
C LEU A 82 8.25 -8.93 -14.19
N ASP A 83 8.23 -9.70 -13.12
CA ASP A 83 8.21 -11.16 -13.21
C ASP A 83 6.78 -11.63 -12.93
N PRO A 84 6.25 -12.59 -13.71
CA PRO A 84 4.88 -13.05 -13.56
C PRO A 84 4.73 -13.80 -12.25
N VAL A 85 3.96 -13.26 -11.34
CA VAL A 85 3.48 -14.00 -10.18
C VAL A 85 2.51 -15.05 -10.69
N HIS A 86 2.87 -16.32 -10.57
CA HIS A 86 1.96 -17.44 -10.79
C HIS A 86 0.73 -17.27 -9.90
N ALA A 87 -0.39 -16.96 -10.52
CA ALA A 87 -1.69 -17.06 -9.88
C ALA A 87 -1.98 -18.55 -9.64
N SER A 88 -1.76 -19.02 -8.41
CA SER A 88 -2.35 -20.26 -7.96
C SER A 88 -3.86 -20.01 -7.79
N GLY A 89 -4.65 -20.50 -8.73
CA GLY A 89 -6.10 -20.47 -8.65
C GLY A 89 -6.59 -21.26 -7.43
N GLY A 90 -7.41 -20.65 -6.65
CA GLY A 90 -8.14 -21.28 -5.55
C GLY A 90 -9.46 -20.55 -5.36
N ASP A 91 -10.53 -21.24 -5.71
CA ASP A 91 -11.90 -20.79 -5.53
C ASP A 91 -12.24 -20.63 -4.05
N ASP A 92 -12.13 -19.42 -3.54
CA ASP A 92 -12.87 -19.03 -2.33
C ASP A 92 -14.21 -18.47 -2.81
N LYS A 93 -15.29 -19.20 -2.57
CA LYS A 93 -16.65 -18.77 -2.91
C LYS A 93 -17.05 -17.54 -2.07
N GLY A 94 -16.42 -16.42 -2.35
CA GLY A 94 -16.63 -15.16 -1.65
C GLY A 94 -15.63 -14.06 -1.99
N GLU A 95 -14.46 -14.42 -2.49
CA GLU A 95 -13.45 -13.45 -2.92
C GLU A 95 -12.97 -13.81 -4.33
N GLU A 96 -13.63 -13.28 -5.37
CA GLU A 96 -12.98 -13.16 -6.67
C GLU A 96 -11.74 -12.27 -6.49
N PRO A 97 -10.61 -12.59 -7.16
CA PRO A 97 -9.41 -11.79 -7.03
C PRO A 97 -9.73 -10.35 -7.45
N ALA A 98 -9.65 -9.45 -6.48
CA ALA A 98 -9.66 -8.03 -6.74
C ALA A 98 -8.54 -7.73 -7.74
N ARG A 99 -8.79 -6.81 -8.67
CA ARG A 99 -7.76 -6.31 -9.58
C ARG A 99 -6.57 -5.86 -8.77
N THR A 100 -5.45 -6.54 -8.90
CA THR A 100 -4.21 -6.08 -8.30
C THR A 100 -3.79 -4.79 -8.99
N LEU A 101 -3.85 -3.67 -8.28
CA LEU A 101 -3.23 -2.43 -8.73
C LEU A 101 -1.72 -2.67 -8.89
N PRO A 102 -1.09 -2.05 -9.91
CA PRO A 102 0.35 -2.15 -10.05
C PRO A 102 1.02 -1.75 -8.72
N ALA A 103 2.04 -2.48 -8.31
CA ALA A 103 2.75 -2.38 -7.03
C ALA A 103 3.24 -0.97 -6.61
N ALA A 104 3.11 0.02 -7.49
CA ALA A 104 3.36 1.43 -7.19
C ALA A 104 2.41 2.04 -6.14
N ALA A 105 1.27 1.43 -5.85
CA ALA A 105 0.32 1.93 -4.85
C ALA A 105 0.61 1.41 -3.43
N SER A 106 1.42 0.34 -3.28
CA SER A 106 1.75 -0.28 -1.99
C SER A 106 3.07 0.23 -1.37
N ALA A 107 3.87 1.03 -2.10
CA ALA A 107 5.18 1.50 -1.63
C ALA A 107 5.14 2.71 -0.69
N TYR A 108 4.00 2.98 -0.08
CA TYR A 108 3.79 4.23 0.68
C TYR A 108 3.71 4.01 2.19
N ALA A 109 4.52 3.15 2.72
CA ALA A 109 4.55 2.91 4.15
C ALA A 109 5.99 2.86 4.63
N SER A 110 6.50 3.95 5.14
CA SER A 110 7.37 4.01 6.30
C SER A 110 7.91 5.44 6.50
N ALA A 111 7.39 6.09 7.53
CA ALA A 111 8.07 7.18 8.20
C ALA A 111 8.21 6.76 9.68
N ASP A 112 9.36 7.07 10.24
CA ASP A 112 9.81 6.77 11.61
C ASP A 112 8.82 7.30 12.68
N PRO A 113 8.40 6.50 13.69
CA PRO A 113 7.36 6.87 14.64
C PRO A 113 7.79 7.80 15.78
N ASP A 114 9.07 8.19 15.92
CA ASP A 114 9.57 8.83 17.14
C ASP A 114 9.91 10.33 17.03
N ALA A 115 9.48 11.05 16.00
CA ALA A 115 9.68 12.50 15.95
C ALA A 115 8.37 13.26 16.23
N PRO A 116 8.27 14.01 17.34
CA PRO A 116 7.13 14.88 17.57
C PRO A 116 7.19 16.08 16.62
N VAL A 117 6.37 16.06 15.56
CA VAL A 117 6.18 17.23 14.70
C VAL A 117 5.08 18.10 15.30
N ALA A 118 5.47 19.16 15.96
CA ALA A 118 4.58 20.27 16.25
C ALA A 118 4.28 20.97 14.91
N PHE A 119 3.05 20.86 14.45
CA PHE A 119 2.58 21.64 13.30
C PHE A 119 2.31 23.07 13.74
N PRO A 120 3.02 24.09 13.21
CA PRO A 120 2.51 25.45 13.26
C PRO A 120 1.29 25.50 12.35
N LEU A 121 0.18 25.99 12.89
CA LEU A 121 -0.98 26.40 12.08
C LEU A 121 -0.48 27.51 11.13
N PRO A 122 -0.57 27.37 9.81
CA PRO A 122 -0.24 28.47 8.94
C PRO A 122 -1.39 29.46 8.93
N ASP A 123 -1.19 30.63 9.53
CA ASP A 123 -1.87 31.85 9.16
C ASP A 123 -1.34 32.31 7.78
N ALA A 124 -1.71 31.59 6.75
CA ALA A 124 -1.44 32.00 5.38
C ALA A 124 -2.77 32.04 4.63
N ALA A 125 -3.13 33.19 4.14
CA ALA A 125 -4.25 33.40 3.25
C ALA A 125 -4.18 32.39 2.10
N VAL A 126 -5.13 31.44 2.08
CA VAL A 126 -5.26 30.46 1.02
C VAL A 126 -5.80 31.20 -0.20
N THR A 127 -4.93 31.52 -1.13
CA THR A 127 -5.34 32.01 -2.45
C THR A 127 -5.89 30.81 -3.22
N PRO A 128 -7.13 30.84 -3.74
CA PRO A 128 -7.63 29.76 -4.60
C PRO A 128 -6.71 29.61 -5.79
N ALA A 129 -6.24 28.40 -6.07
CA ALA A 129 -5.44 28.12 -7.25
C ALA A 129 -6.28 28.48 -8.48
N ALA A 130 -5.81 29.48 -9.23
CA ALA A 130 -6.37 29.79 -10.53
C ALA A 130 -6.27 28.57 -11.46
N PRO A 131 -7.22 28.36 -12.38
CA PRO A 131 -7.08 27.33 -13.39
C PRO A 131 -5.76 27.58 -14.13
N VAL A 132 -4.88 26.56 -14.13
CA VAL A 132 -3.63 26.66 -14.90
C VAL A 132 -4.04 26.82 -16.37
N PRO A 133 -3.82 27.98 -16.99
CA PRO A 133 -4.13 28.15 -18.39
C PRO A 133 -3.23 27.21 -19.21
N GLU A 134 -3.76 26.57 -20.24
CA GLU A 134 -2.96 26.09 -21.35
C GLU A 134 -2.38 27.32 -22.07
N VAL A 135 -1.28 27.84 -21.54
CA VAL A 135 -0.50 28.85 -22.26
C VAL A 135 0.60 28.12 -22.98
N PRO A 136 0.67 28.20 -24.32
CA PRO A 136 1.89 27.83 -25.02
C PRO A 136 2.96 28.82 -24.58
N ASP A 137 3.97 28.36 -23.84
CA ASP A 137 5.11 29.18 -23.45
C ASP A 137 5.95 29.52 -24.69
N PRO A 138 6.06 30.79 -25.13
CA PRO A 138 6.97 31.15 -26.17
C PRO A 138 8.40 31.24 -25.62
N GLY A 139 9.09 30.10 -25.56
CA GLY A 139 10.55 30.15 -25.59
C GLY A 139 11.27 30.11 -24.25
N ARG A 140 11.03 29.13 -23.39
CA ARG A 140 12.11 28.66 -22.47
C ARG A 140 13.27 28.14 -23.31
N PRO A 141 14.50 28.62 -23.11
CA PRO A 141 15.64 28.12 -23.88
C PRO A 141 15.75 26.62 -23.67
N LYS A 142 15.82 25.86 -24.76
CA LYS A 142 16.20 24.44 -24.69
C LYS A 142 17.59 24.41 -24.05
N ILE A 143 17.69 23.92 -22.82
CA ILE A 143 18.98 23.82 -22.09
C ILE A 143 19.64 22.47 -22.45
N SER A 144 19.35 21.89 -23.56
CA SER A 144 20.15 20.83 -24.14
C SER A 144 21.26 21.50 -24.93
N GLY A 145 22.39 21.84 -24.32
CA GLY A 145 23.63 21.98 -25.07
C GLY A 145 23.85 20.65 -25.78
N ASP A 146 24.49 20.64 -26.90
CA ASP A 146 25.00 19.57 -27.78
C ASP A 146 24.77 18.07 -27.49
N THR A 147 23.78 17.70 -26.61
CA THR A 147 23.49 16.32 -26.30
C THR A 147 22.49 15.74 -27.28
N ASP A 148 22.99 14.90 -28.20
CA ASP A 148 22.15 14.15 -29.15
C ASP A 148 21.32 13.10 -28.41
N PRO A 149 19.97 13.16 -28.44
CA PRO A 149 19.10 12.18 -27.82
C PRO A 149 19.29 10.74 -28.31
N THR A 150 19.75 10.56 -29.57
CA THR A 150 20.00 9.24 -30.14
C THR A 150 21.26 8.62 -29.55
N LEU A 151 22.32 9.39 -29.39
CA LEU A 151 23.56 8.96 -28.74
C LEU A 151 23.28 8.65 -27.24
N LEU A 152 22.49 9.49 -26.58
CA LEU A 152 22.10 9.24 -25.18
C LEU A 152 21.35 7.91 -25.01
N ARG A 153 20.37 7.62 -25.87
CA ARG A 153 19.68 6.32 -25.89
C ARG A 153 20.63 5.15 -26.14
N GLY A 154 21.56 5.32 -27.14
CA GLY A 154 22.55 4.31 -27.45
C GLY A 154 23.44 3.95 -26.25
N ALA A 155 23.92 4.94 -25.51
CA ALA A 155 24.74 4.74 -24.33
C ALA A 155 23.94 4.05 -23.18
N ILE A 156 22.70 4.49 -22.95
CA ILE A 156 21.79 3.86 -21.96
C ILE A 156 21.55 2.38 -22.30
N ASP A 157 21.30 2.06 -23.57
CA ASP A 157 21.06 0.69 -24.01
C ASP A 157 22.31 -0.22 -23.84
N LEU A 158 23.50 0.33 -24.03
CA LEU A 158 24.74 -0.41 -23.76
C LEU A 158 24.85 -0.81 -22.28
N TYR A 159 24.61 0.12 -21.36
CA TYR A 159 24.63 -0.18 -19.93
C TYR A 159 23.52 -1.20 -19.53
N ARG A 160 22.32 -1.06 -20.06
CA ARG A 160 21.22 -2.03 -19.85
C ARG A 160 21.55 -3.45 -20.32
N LYS A 161 22.36 -3.56 -21.40
CA LYS A 161 22.85 -4.84 -21.93
C LYS A 161 24.11 -5.35 -21.22
N GLY A 162 24.58 -4.69 -20.17
CA GLY A 162 25.79 -5.05 -19.45
C GLY A 162 27.10 -4.74 -20.19
N ARG A 163 27.05 -4.01 -21.32
CA ARG A 163 28.22 -3.60 -22.12
C ARG A 163 28.85 -2.33 -21.53
N VAL A 164 29.35 -2.44 -20.28
CA VAL A 164 29.83 -1.30 -19.51
C VAL A 164 30.95 -0.54 -20.20
N ALA A 165 31.97 -1.23 -20.71
CA ALA A 165 33.11 -0.58 -21.39
C ALA A 165 32.72 0.20 -22.65
N ASP A 166 31.72 -0.30 -23.38
CA ASP A 166 31.23 0.40 -24.58
C ASP A 166 30.37 1.61 -24.17
N GLY A 167 29.54 1.46 -23.11
CA GLY A 167 28.78 2.56 -22.52
C GLY A 167 29.70 3.67 -22.01
N ASP A 168 30.82 3.30 -21.36
CA ASP A 168 31.81 4.24 -20.83
C ASP A 168 32.47 5.04 -22.00
N ARG A 169 32.85 4.38 -23.08
CA ARG A 169 33.39 5.07 -24.26
C ARG A 169 32.39 6.10 -24.83
N MET A 170 31.13 5.74 -24.92
CA MET A 170 30.11 6.69 -25.37
C MET A 170 29.89 7.82 -24.36
N ARG A 171 29.81 7.53 -23.05
CA ARG A 171 29.69 8.55 -22.01
C ARG A 171 30.83 9.56 -22.05
N ASP A 172 32.04 9.11 -22.21
CA ASP A 172 33.23 9.97 -22.21
C ASP A 172 33.23 10.93 -23.37
N GLY A 173 32.55 10.60 -24.49
CA GLY A 173 32.37 11.47 -25.67
C GLY A 173 31.37 12.62 -25.45
N PHE A 174 30.50 12.58 -24.41
CA PHE A 174 29.63 13.71 -24.12
C PHE A 174 30.41 14.86 -23.47
N THR A 175 30.02 16.09 -23.77
CA THR A 175 30.56 17.30 -23.13
C THR A 175 29.73 17.75 -21.97
N ASP A 176 28.41 17.52 -22.00
CA ASP A 176 27.46 17.91 -20.95
C ASP A 176 27.67 17.13 -19.65
N PRO A 177 27.98 17.81 -18.52
CA PRO A 177 28.13 17.17 -17.22
C PRO A 177 26.86 16.43 -16.76
N ALA A 178 25.67 16.92 -17.11
CA ALA A 178 24.42 16.28 -16.74
C ALA A 178 24.21 14.96 -17.50
N ALA A 179 24.57 14.90 -18.78
CA ALA A 179 24.57 13.67 -19.55
C ALA A 179 25.54 12.63 -18.97
N LYS A 180 26.77 13.06 -18.61
CA LYS A 180 27.78 12.18 -17.98
C LYS A 180 27.29 11.65 -16.64
N ALA A 181 26.74 12.49 -15.77
CA ALA A 181 26.20 12.08 -14.48
C ALA A 181 25.01 11.14 -14.62
N LEU A 182 24.10 11.43 -15.57
CA LEU A 182 22.97 10.55 -15.88
C LEU A 182 23.44 9.16 -16.33
N LEU A 183 24.39 9.11 -17.26
CA LEU A 183 24.91 7.84 -17.79
C LEU A 183 25.65 7.03 -16.72
N GLU A 184 26.39 7.70 -15.83
CA GLU A 184 27.04 7.07 -14.67
C GLU A 184 25.99 6.49 -13.69
N TRP A 185 24.95 7.25 -13.38
CA TRP A 185 23.83 6.76 -12.58
C TRP A 185 23.14 5.55 -13.23
N VAL A 186 22.93 5.58 -14.55
CA VAL A 186 22.36 4.43 -15.29
C VAL A 186 23.26 3.20 -15.18
N ALA A 187 24.58 3.37 -15.31
CA ALA A 187 25.54 2.29 -15.16
C ALA A 187 25.47 1.65 -13.77
N ILE A 188 25.48 2.48 -12.70
CA ILE A 188 25.36 2.01 -11.31
C ILE A 188 24.02 1.32 -11.08
N ARG A 189 22.92 1.88 -11.61
CA ARG A 189 21.58 1.29 -11.52
C ARG A 189 21.50 -0.07 -12.18
N ALA A 190 22.11 -0.24 -13.35
CA ALA A 190 22.17 -1.53 -14.05
C ALA A 190 22.98 -2.58 -13.29
N GLY A 191 23.91 -2.17 -12.43
CA GLY A 191 24.61 -3.03 -11.47
C GLY A 191 25.66 -3.95 -12.05
N ALA A 192 25.80 -4.05 -13.35
CA ALA A 192 26.73 -4.98 -14.00
C ALA A 192 28.17 -4.45 -13.98
N GLY A 193 29.01 -4.95 -13.09
CA GLY A 193 30.45 -4.66 -13.09
C GLY A 193 30.84 -3.26 -12.58
N ILE A 194 29.91 -2.54 -11.96
CA ILE A 194 30.21 -1.24 -11.31
C ILE A 194 30.62 -1.50 -9.87
N GLY A 195 31.88 -1.29 -9.59
CA GLY A 195 32.46 -1.60 -8.29
C GLY A 195 32.23 -0.52 -7.22
N PHE A 196 32.64 -0.85 -6.00
CA PHE A 196 32.54 0.00 -4.82
C PHE A 196 33.13 1.39 -5.04
N ASN A 197 34.39 1.45 -5.49
CA ASN A 197 35.09 2.72 -5.63
C ASN A 197 34.40 3.66 -6.61
N ARG A 198 33.90 3.14 -7.72
CA ARG A 198 33.19 3.92 -8.76
C ARG A 198 31.85 4.45 -8.22
N THR A 199 31.08 3.61 -7.55
CA THR A 199 29.82 4.02 -6.91
C THR A 199 30.03 5.12 -5.85
N VAL A 200 31.03 4.95 -4.96
CA VAL A 200 31.34 5.97 -3.93
C VAL A 200 31.88 7.25 -4.54
N ALA A 201 32.71 7.16 -5.59
CA ALA A 201 33.20 8.35 -6.30
C ALA A 201 32.04 9.15 -6.92
N PHE A 202 31.04 8.49 -7.50
CA PHE A 202 29.84 9.15 -8.03
C PHE A 202 29.06 9.88 -6.94
N VAL A 203 28.80 9.22 -5.78
CA VAL A 203 28.08 9.82 -4.64
C VAL A 203 28.84 11.05 -4.11
N ARG A 204 30.15 10.99 -4.00
CA ARG A 204 30.97 12.11 -3.53
C ARG A 204 30.99 13.28 -4.52
N ALA A 205 31.04 12.98 -5.80
CA ALA A 205 31.05 14.02 -6.84
C ALA A 205 29.65 14.67 -7.05
N ASN A 206 28.59 13.99 -6.68
CA ASN A 206 27.21 14.42 -6.89
C ASN A 206 26.39 14.26 -5.60
N PRO A 207 26.67 15.02 -4.53
CA PRO A 207 26.01 14.87 -3.23
C PRO A 207 24.49 15.13 -3.29
N ASP A 208 24.05 15.98 -4.21
CA ASP A 208 22.63 16.33 -4.41
C ASP A 208 21.95 15.43 -5.47
N TRP A 209 22.59 14.34 -5.89
CA TRP A 209 21.96 13.40 -6.81
C TRP A 209 20.95 12.54 -6.08
N PRO A 210 19.68 12.50 -6.53
CA PRO A 210 18.66 11.66 -5.91
C PRO A 210 18.98 10.16 -6.06
N ALA A 211 18.19 9.31 -5.42
CA ALA A 211 18.38 7.86 -5.39
C ALA A 211 19.45 7.37 -4.39
N GLY A 212 19.68 8.10 -3.32
CA GLY A 212 20.61 7.72 -2.25
C GLY A 212 20.50 6.28 -1.76
N PRO A 213 19.30 5.74 -1.47
CA PRO A 213 19.11 4.33 -1.05
C PRO A 213 19.60 3.30 -2.08
N LEU A 214 19.35 3.53 -3.38
CA LEU A 214 19.84 2.64 -4.44
C LEU A 214 21.36 2.65 -4.50
N LEU A 215 21.95 3.82 -4.53
CA LEU A 215 23.41 4.01 -4.62
C LEU A 215 24.11 3.36 -3.44
N ARG A 216 23.56 3.56 -2.25
CA ARG A 216 24.05 2.94 -1.02
C ARG A 216 24.00 1.42 -1.07
N ARG A 217 22.87 0.84 -1.46
CA ARG A 217 22.75 -0.60 -1.60
C ARG A 217 23.76 -1.16 -2.60
N ARG A 218 23.98 -0.51 -3.75
CA ARG A 218 25.00 -0.91 -4.73
C ARG A 218 26.40 -0.86 -4.16
N ALA A 219 26.73 0.16 -3.35
CA ALA A 219 28.00 0.21 -2.65
C ALA A 219 28.14 -0.93 -1.63
N GLU A 220 27.11 -1.21 -0.84
CA GLU A 220 27.09 -2.30 0.14
C GLU A 220 27.21 -3.68 -0.51
N GLU A 221 26.53 -3.93 -1.64
CA GLU A 221 26.66 -5.13 -2.46
C GLU A 221 28.10 -5.31 -2.97
N ALA A 222 28.72 -4.21 -3.40
CA ALA A 222 30.10 -4.22 -3.90
C ALA A 222 31.14 -4.43 -2.78
N LEU A 223 30.93 -3.90 -1.58
CA LEU A 223 31.78 -4.18 -0.42
C LEU A 223 31.94 -5.68 -0.19
N LEU A 224 30.83 -6.40 -0.25
CA LEU A 224 30.82 -7.85 -0.02
C LEU A 224 31.37 -8.64 -1.23
N SER A 225 30.95 -8.31 -2.45
CA SER A 225 31.30 -9.05 -3.65
C SER A 225 32.78 -8.91 -4.00
N GLU A 226 33.36 -7.72 -3.78
CA GLU A 226 34.77 -7.41 -4.01
C GLU A 226 35.65 -7.78 -2.81
N ARG A 227 35.08 -8.29 -1.72
CA ARG A 227 35.82 -8.65 -0.49
C ARG A 227 36.74 -7.52 0.00
N LYS A 228 36.17 -6.32 0.15
CA LYS A 228 36.93 -5.14 0.62
C LYS A 228 37.52 -5.40 2.01
N SER A 229 38.66 -4.75 2.30
CA SER A 229 39.35 -4.91 3.58
C SER A 229 38.47 -4.52 4.78
N PRO A 230 38.61 -5.17 5.94
CA PRO A 230 37.84 -4.84 7.15
C PRO A 230 37.91 -3.36 7.51
N ALA A 231 39.09 -2.76 7.41
CA ALA A 231 39.30 -1.34 7.69
C ALA A 231 38.48 -0.41 6.79
N LEU A 232 38.38 -0.75 5.47
CA LEU A 232 37.57 0.04 4.53
C LEU A 232 36.08 -0.14 4.80
N VAL A 233 35.63 -1.38 5.10
CA VAL A 233 34.22 -1.66 5.44
C VAL A 233 33.81 -0.87 6.67
N ARG A 234 34.60 -0.87 7.74
CA ARG A 234 34.30 -0.09 8.94
C ARG A 234 34.33 1.41 8.69
N ALA A 235 35.28 1.90 7.92
CA ALA A 235 35.36 3.33 7.59
C ALA A 235 34.10 3.76 6.78
N TYR A 236 33.58 2.90 5.92
CA TYR A 236 32.34 3.16 5.18
C TYR A 236 31.12 3.23 6.10
N PHE A 237 31.02 2.31 7.07
CA PHE A 237 29.89 2.27 8.01
C PHE A 237 30.07 3.13 9.26
N ALA A 238 31.17 3.88 9.39
CA ALA A 238 31.40 4.77 10.55
C ALA A 238 30.35 5.89 10.64
N THR A 239 29.80 6.34 9.52
CA THR A 239 28.84 7.45 9.45
C THR A 239 27.39 7.00 9.31
N ALA A 240 27.14 5.75 8.94
CA ALA A 240 25.77 5.26 8.74
C ALA A 240 25.69 3.72 8.83
N LYS A 241 24.69 3.21 9.53
CA LYS A 241 24.45 1.76 9.69
C LYS A 241 24.19 1.09 8.33
N PRO A 242 24.54 -0.20 8.13
CA PRO A 242 24.23 -0.93 6.92
C PRO A 242 22.71 -1.00 6.69
N SER A 243 22.31 -0.84 5.42
CA SER A 243 20.92 -0.79 5.00
C SER A 243 20.47 -2.04 4.22
N SER A 244 21.37 -3.01 4.02
CA SER A 244 21.09 -4.20 3.23
C SER A 244 21.71 -5.46 3.84
N ALA A 245 21.19 -6.63 3.48
CA ALA A 245 21.74 -7.91 3.90
C ALA A 245 23.22 -8.07 3.53
N PRO A 246 23.67 -7.75 2.29
CA PRO A 246 25.10 -7.74 1.96
C PRO A 246 25.93 -6.78 2.84
N GLY A 247 25.41 -5.59 3.13
CA GLY A 247 26.09 -4.60 3.98
C GLY A 247 26.24 -5.08 5.42
N LYS A 248 25.17 -5.60 6.04
CA LYS A 248 25.21 -6.20 7.38
C LYS A 248 26.21 -7.35 7.45
N PHE A 249 26.22 -8.23 6.44
CA PHE A 249 27.16 -9.35 6.41
C PHE A 249 28.62 -8.90 6.21
N ALA A 250 28.87 -7.93 5.34
CA ALA A 250 30.19 -7.35 5.16
C ALA A 250 30.71 -6.72 6.46
N LEU A 251 29.86 -5.99 7.19
CA LEU A 251 30.23 -5.39 8.48
C LEU A 251 30.48 -6.46 9.54
N ALA A 252 29.66 -7.51 9.63
CA ALA A 252 29.85 -8.61 10.56
C ALA A 252 31.20 -9.33 10.33
N LEU A 253 31.58 -9.56 9.06
CA LEU A 253 32.90 -10.12 8.71
C LEU A 253 34.05 -9.19 9.13
N ALA A 254 33.90 -7.88 8.96
CA ALA A 254 34.90 -6.90 9.35
C ALA A 254 35.05 -6.83 10.87
N LEU A 255 33.95 -6.81 11.63
CA LEU A 255 33.95 -6.84 13.08
C LEU A 255 34.65 -8.10 13.63
N ARG A 256 34.36 -9.25 13.07
CA ARG A 256 35.02 -10.51 13.46
C ARG A 256 36.53 -10.48 13.19
N ALA A 257 36.93 -9.94 12.03
CA ALA A 257 38.33 -9.86 11.67
C ALA A 257 39.14 -8.97 12.64
N ASP A 258 38.47 -8.05 13.36
CA ASP A 258 39.08 -7.19 14.38
C ASP A 258 38.93 -7.74 15.80
N GLY A 259 38.39 -8.94 15.98
CA GLY A 259 38.18 -9.55 17.30
C GLY A 259 36.93 -9.05 18.04
N CYS A 260 36.05 -8.27 17.40
CA CYS A 260 34.78 -7.79 17.97
C CYS A 260 33.68 -8.87 17.81
N GLU A 261 33.84 -10.03 18.41
CA GLU A 261 33.01 -11.21 18.22
C GLU A 261 31.54 -10.96 18.65
N THR A 262 31.32 -10.24 19.75
CA THR A 262 30.00 -9.93 20.27
C THR A 262 29.19 -9.10 19.28
N ASP A 263 29.77 -8.02 18.78
CA ASP A 263 29.11 -7.11 17.83
C ASP A 263 28.86 -7.81 16.49
N ALA A 264 29.82 -8.64 16.05
CA ALA A 264 29.65 -9.47 14.85
C ALA A 264 28.49 -10.45 15.00
N ALA A 265 28.38 -11.12 16.16
CA ALA A 265 27.30 -12.04 16.45
C ALA A 265 25.92 -11.36 16.51
N GLU A 266 25.83 -10.17 17.10
CA GLU A 266 24.60 -9.36 17.11
C GLU A 266 24.19 -8.97 15.69
N MET A 267 25.13 -8.48 14.88
CA MET A 267 24.87 -8.12 13.49
C MET A 267 24.38 -9.31 12.65
N VAL A 268 24.96 -10.51 12.87
CA VAL A 268 24.53 -11.74 12.18
C VAL A 268 23.14 -12.19 12.62
N ARG A 269 22.80 -12.10 13.92
CA ARG A 269 21.45 -12.41 14.39
C ARG A 269 20.43 -11.41 13.85
N ASP A 270 20.75 -10.12 13.83
CA ASP A 270 19.90 -9.11 13.23
C ASP A 270 19.67 -9.37 11.74
N LEU A 271 20.76 -9.54 10.96
CA LEU A 271 20.70 -9.95 9.57
C LEU A 271 19.77 -11.17 9.36
N TRP A 272 19.96 -12.22 10.17
CA TRP A 272 19.24 -13.47 10.02
C TRP A 272 17.75 -13.35 10.29
N ARG A 273 17.37 -12.53 11.29
CA ARG A 273 15.99 -12.34 11.69
C ARG A 273 15.26 -11.31 10.85
N THR A 274 15.95 -10.24 10.41
CA THR A 274 15.26 -9.08 9.81
C THR A 274 15.33 -9.03 8.29
N GLU A 275 16.37 -9.61 7.67
CA GLU A 275 16.58 -9.46 6.23
C GLU A 275 16.05 -10.65 5.43
N SER A 276 15.60 -10.35 4.19
CA SER A 276 15.29 -11.38 3.18
C SER A 276 16.47 -11.53 2.24
N PHE A 277 16.99 -12.75 2.10
CA PHE A 277 18.10 -13.04 1.21
C PHE A 277 18.08 -14.49 0.76
N GLY A 278 18.64 -14.74 -0.43
CA GLY A 278 18.64 -16.04 -1.06
C GLY A 278 19.66 -17.03 -0.50
N ARG A 279 19.54 -18.26 -0.96
CA ARG A 279 20.35 -19.44 -0.53
C ARG A 279 21.86 -19.20 -0.56
N SER A 280 22.38 -18.44 -1.54
CA SER A 280 23.81 -18.17 -1.67
C SER A 280 24.38 -17.38 -0.49
N LEU A 281 23.66 -16.31 -0.07
CA LEU A 281 24.08 -15.53 1.10
C LEU A 281 23.83 -16.31 2.41
N GLU A 282 22.74 -17.08 2.49
CA GLU A 282 22.44 -17.97 3.62
C GLU A 282 23.58 -18.94 3.88
N ALA A 283 24.07 -19.63 2.85
CA ALA A 283 25.20 -20.54 2.98
C ALA A 283 26.48 -19.85 3.45
N LYS A 284 26.78 -18.64 2.93
CA LYS A 284 27.95 -17.86 3.34
C LYS A 284 27.88 -17.41 4.82
N VAL A 285 26.68 -17.04 5.28
CA VAL A 285 26.48 -16.64 6.69
C VAL A 285 26.71 -17.85 7.63
N LEU A 286 26.12 -18.99 7.29
CA LEU A 286 26.27 -20.23 8.09
C LEU A 286 27.72 -20.74 8.12
N ASP A 287 28.40 -20.68 6.98
CA ASP A 287 29.82 -21.08 6.88
C ASP A 287 30.74 -20.12 7.69
N ALA A 288 30.50 -18.81 7.58
CA ALA A 288 31.31 -17.83 8.28
C ALA A 288 31.02 -17.79 9.79
N PHE A 289 29.81 -18.09 10.26
CA PHE A 289 29.36 -17.96 11.65
C PHE A 289 28.64 -19.23 12.13
N PRO A 290 29.29 -20.39 12.18
CA PRO A 290 28.63 -21.67 12.41
C PRO A 290 27.95 -21.80 13.77
N ASP A 291 28.50 -21.18 14.82
CA ASP A 291 28.01 -21.32 16.21
C ASP A 291 27.24 -20.08 16.70
N THR A 292 27.01 -19.09 15.85
CA THR A 292 26.40 -17.81 16.23
C THR A 292 24.87 -17.89 16.31
N LEU A 293 24.27 -18.65 15.40
CA LEU A 293 22.82 -18.73 15.27
C LEU A 293 22.26 -19.88 16.10
N THR A 294 21.29 -19.55 16.95
CA THR A 294 20.60 -20.50 17.82
C THR A 294 19.36 -21.07 17.14
N ARG A 295 18.76 -22.12 17.74
CA ARG A 295 17.45 -22.64 17.30
C ARG A 295 16.36 -21.57 17.31
N VAL A 296 16.44 -20.59 18.23
CA VAL A 296 15.49 -19.48 18.31
C VAL A 296 15.62 -18.58 17.08
N ASP A 297 16.84 -18.29 16.62
CA ASP A 297 17.09 -17.47 15.43
C ASP A 297 16.54 -18.15 14.16
N HIS A 298 16.76 -19.45 14.04
CA HIS A 298 16.24 -20.26 12.93
C HIS A 298 14.71 -20.36 12.96
N ARG A 299 14.10 -20.52 14.15
CA ARG A 299 12.65 -20.48 14.30
C ARG A 299 12.08 -19.14 13.86
N TYR A 300 12.68 -18.03 14.29
CA TYR A 300 12.26 -16.68 13.91
C TYR A 300 12.28 -16.49 12.39
N ARG A 301 13.39 -16.90 11.73
CA ARG A 301 13.49 -16.86 10.26
C ARG A 301 12.45 -17.75 9.58
N MET A 302 12.20 -18.96 10.11
CA MET A 302 11.16 -19.86 9.62
C MET A 302 9.79 -19.18 9.64
N GLU A 303 9.40 -18.62 10.78
CA GLU A 303 8.09 -17.95 10.93
C GLU A 303 7.93 -16.77 9.98
N ARG A 304 8.98 -15.95 9.87
CA ARG A 304 8.97 -14.84 8.93
C ARG A 304 8.83 -15.30 7.48
N ALA A 305 9.51 -16.36 7.11
CA ALA A 305 9.40 -16.96 5.77
C ALA A 305 7.99 -17.56 5.53
N LEU A 306 7.38 -18.21 6.55
CA LEU A 306 6.02 -18.73 6.47
C LEU A 306 4.97 -17.63 6.25
N LEU A 307 5.13 -16.49 6.92
CA LEU A 307 4.21 -15.36 6.76
C LEU A 307 4.35 -14.64 5.42
N LYS A 308 5.44 -14.90 4.68
CA LYS A 308 5.70 -14.37 3.33
C LYS A 308 5.57 -15.42 2.23
N ASP A 309 5.05 -16.59 2.55
CA ASP A 309 4.91 -17.74 1.64
C ASP A 309 6.22 -18.18 0.97
N ASP A 310 7.38 -17.85 1.57
CA ASP A 310 8.70 -18.34 1.15
C ASP A 310 8.95 -19.75 1.71
N TRP A 311 8.30 -20.74 1.07
CA TRP A 311 8.30 -22.13 1.50
C TRP A 311 9.70 -22.75 1.50
N GLU A 312 10.56 -22.34 0.59
CA GLU A 312 11.92 -22.87 0.47
C GLU A 312 12.78 -22.41 1.67
N SER A 313 12.79 -21.12 1.98
CA SER A 313 13.50 -20.58 3.14
C SER A 313 12.91 -21.10 4.45
N ALA A 314 11.57 -21.19 4.55
CA ALA A 314 10.90 -21.75 5.73
C ALA A 314 11.30 -23.20 5.99
N GLY A 315 11.34 -24.02 4.93
CA GLY A 315 11.74 -25.43 5.05
C GLY A 315 13.19 -25.61 5.51
N ARG A 316 14.13 -24.81 4.97
CA ARG A 316 15.54 -24.85 5.41
C ARG A 316 15.68 -24.39 6.86
N ALA A 317 15.07 -23.27 7.22
CA ALA A 317 15.12 -22.74 8.58
C ALA A 317 14.49 -23.70 9.61
N ALA A 318 13.39 -24.39 9.25
CA ALA A 318 12.78 -25.43 10.07
C ALA A 318 13.72 -26.63 10.32
N GLY A 319 14.54 -26.99 9.34
CA GLY A 319 15.56 -28.02 9.49
C GLY A 319 16.58 -27.67 10.58
N TYR A 320 17.07 -26.44 10.60
CA TYR A 320 18.01 -25.92 11.61
C TYR A 320 17.34 -25.71 12.97
N ALA A 321 16.08 -25.29 13.01
CA ALA A 321 15.32 -25.13 14.25
C ALA A 321 15.04 -26.48 14.94
N GLY A 322 14.93 -27.58 14.16
CA GLY A 322 14.73 -28.94 14.69
C GLY A 322 13.35 -29.13 15.33
N GLY A 323 13.24 -30.09 16.29
CA GLY A 323 12.10 -30.20 17.20
C GLY A 323 10.71 -30.39 16.58
N GLY A 324 10.63 -30.84 15.31
CA GLY A 324 9.33 -31.05 14.64
C GLY A 324 8.82 -29.84 13.85
N TYR A 325 9.55 -28.73 13.77
CA TYR A 325 9.13 -27.53 13.05
C TYR A 325 8.84 -27.76 11.55
N ALA A 326 9.48 -28.76 10.92
CA ALA A 326 9.14 -29.17 9.56
C ALA A 326 7.66 -29.58 9.40
N SER A 327 7.00 -30.07 10.47
CA SER A 327 5.57 -30.38 10.45
C SER A 327 4.70 -29.11 10.45
N LEU A 328 5.14 -28.03 11.13
CA LEU A 328 4.48 -26.73 11.06
C LEU A 328 4.53 -26.15 9.64
N VAL A 329 5.70 -26.20 8.98
CA VAL A 329 5.86 -25.75 7.59
C VAL A 329 4.91 -26.50 6.66
N ARG A 330 4.83 -27.83 6.79
CA ARG A 330 3.89 -28.64 5.99
C ARG A 330 2.43 -28.30 6.27
N ALA A 331 2.08 -28.12 7.55
CA ALA A 331 0.71 -27.78 7.95
C ALA A 331 0.30 -26.39 7.41
N ARG A 332 1.18 -25.39 7.57
CA ARG A 332 0.96 -24.03 7.06
C ARG A 332 0.76 -24.04 5.54
N ARG A 333 1.66 -24.72 4.82
CA ARG A 333 1.56 -24.83 3.36
C ARG A 333 0.27 -25.54 2.93
N ALA A 334 -0.11 -26.63 3.58
CA ALA A 334 -1.36 -27.35 3.26
C ALA A 334 -2.60 -26.46 3.48
N VAL A 335 -2.59 -25.60 4.51
CA VAL A 335 -3.64 -24.62 4.76
C VAL A 335 -3.64 -23.55 3.68
N GLU A 336 -2.47 -23.02 3.31
CA GLU A 336 -2.36 -21.95 2.29
C GLU A 336 -2.80 -22.46 0.91
N ASP A 337 -2.34 -23.63 0.52
CA ASP A 337 -2.70 -24.30 -0.74
C ASP A 337 -4.16 -24.82 -0.75
N LYS A 338 -4.93 -24.57 0.32
CA LYS A 338 -6.32 -25.06 0.50
C LYS A 338 -6.45 -26.58 0.24
N SER A 339 -5.41 -27.33 0.59
CA SER A 339 -5.34 -28.78 0.39
C SER A 339 -6.43 -29.52 1.18
N SER A 340 -7.02 -30.54 0.59
CA SER A 340 -7.93 -31.46 1.29
C SER A 340 -7.26 -32.16 2.48
N GLY A 341 -5.93 -32.28 2.48
CA GLY A 341 -5.12 -32.83 3.57
C GLY A 341 -4.79 -31.82 4.69
N ALA A 342 -5.23 -30.54 4.63
CA ALA A 342 -4.85 -29.52 5.59
C ALA A 342 -5.22 -29.88 7.05
N ALA A 343 -6.40 -30.47 7.26
CA ALA A 343 -6.82 -30.94 8.58
C ALA A 343 -5.89 -32.02 9.16
N ALA A 344 -5.52 -33.00 8.32
CA ALA A 344 -4.59 -34.07 8.71
C ALA A 344 -3.18 -33.52 8.97
N ALA A 345 -2.72 -32.57 8.14
CA ALA A 345 -1.43 -31.90 8.33
C ALA A 345 -1.36 -31.12 9.66
N LEU A 346 -2.44 -30.39 10.02
CA LEU A 346 -2.55 -29.71 11.31
C LEU A 346 -2.58 -30.70 12.48
N ALA A 347 -3.30 -31.81 12.34
CA ALA A 347 -3.37 -32.85 13.38
C ALA A 347 -2.03 -33.56 13.60
N ALA A 348 -1.20 -33.68 12.54
CA ALA A 348 0.13 -34.29 12.58
C ALA A 348 1.20 -33.40 13.25
N VAL A 349 0.91 -32.14 13.57
CA VAL A 349 1.81 -31.27 14.33
C VAL A 349 1.92 -31.79 15.77
N PRO A 350 3.14 -32.01 16.31
CA PRO A 350 3.35 -32.46 17.66
C PRO A 350 2.60 -31.62 18.70
N PRO A 351 2.01 -32.22 19.74
CA PRO A 351 1.29 -31.50 20.80
C PRO A 351 2.11 -30.37 21.43
N SER A 352 3.42 -30.56 21.59
CA SER A 352 4.36 -29.55 22.13
C SER A 352 4.47 -28.29 21.28
N LEU A 353 4.11 -28.33 20.00
CA LEU A 353 4.15 -27.20 19.06
C LEU A 353 2.75 -26.60 18.81
N ARG A 354 1.68 -27.12 19.41
CA ARG A 354 0.32 -26.59 19.17
C ARG A 354 0.05 -25.26 19.89
N GLY A 355 0.90 -24.87 20.83
CA GLY A 355 0.94 -23.53 21.44
C GLY A 355 1.84 -22.55 20.70
N ASP A 356 2.53 -22.97 19.64
CA ASP A 356 3.37 -22.12 18.82
C ASP A 356 2.54 -21.13 18.01
N ALA A 357 3.03 -19.88 17.85
CA ALA A 357 2.34 -18.83 17.11
C ALA A 357 2.00 -19.25 15.68
N SER A 358 2.92 -19.89 14.97
CA SER A 358 2.70 -20.38 13.59
C SER A 358 1.58 -21.43 13.52
N TYR A 359 1.46 -22.30 14.52
CA TYR A 359 0.36 -23.27 14.57
C TYR A 359 -0.99 -22.58 14.81
N ILE A 360 -1.05 -21.67 15.80
CA ILE A 360 -2.26 -20.93 16.15
C ILE A 360 -2.75 -20.15 14.92
N PHE A 361 -1.84 -19.44 14.24
CA PHE A 361 -2.15 -18.69 13.02
C PHE A 361 -2.73 -19.62 11.93
N SER A 362 -2.02 -20.72 11.63
CA SER A 362 -2.42 -21.65 10.56
C SER A 362 -3.78 -22.31 10.89
N ARG A 363 -4.02 -22.65 12.16
CA ARG A 363 -5.29 -23.24 12.61
C ARG A 363 -6.44 -22.21 12.51
N ALA A 364 -6.22 -20.95 12.91
CA ALA A 364 -7.21 -19.89 12.77
C ALA A 364 -7.59 -19.67 11.30
N GLN A 365 -6.59 -19.57 10.42
CA GLN A 365 -6.80 -19.43 8.99
C GLN A 365 -7.55 -20.64 8.38
N TYR A 366 -7.21 -21.86 8.77
CA TYR A 366 -7.92 -23.07 8.34
C TYR A 366 -9.41 -23.01 8.74
N LEU A 367 -9.71 -22.66 10.01
CA LEU A 367 -11.08 -22.58 10.50
C LEU A 367 -11.87 -21.48 9.80
N ARG A 368 -11.26 -20.31 9.59
CA ARG A 368 -11.88 -19.21 8.83
C ARG A 368 -12.24 -19.63 7.40
N ARG A 369 -11.30 -20.31 6.72
CA ARG A 369 -11.52 -20.81 5.34
C ARG A 369 -12.57 -21.94 5.29
N ALA A 370 -12.77 -22.65 6.38
CA ALA A 370 -13.84 -23.64 6.54
C ALA A 370 -15.19 -23.02 6.99
N ASP A 371 -15.30 -21.69 6.89
CA ASP A 371 -16.46 -20.89 7.29
C ASP A 371 -16.91 -21.11 8.74
N LYS A 372 -15.92 -21.17 9.66
CA LYS A 372 -16.09 -21.32 11.12
C LYS A 372 -15.44 -20.15 11.86
N PRO A 373 -15.93 -18.90 11.67
CA PRO A 373 -15.26 -17.71 12.20
C PRO A 373 -15.27 -17.64 13.72
N GLU A 374 -16.29 -18.19 14.41
CA GLU A 374 -16.34 -18.25 15.87
C GLU A 374 -15.23 -19.17 16.42
N ALA A 375 -15.01 -20.31 15.78
CA ALA A 375 -13.93 -21.21 16.16
C ALA A 375 -12.56 -20.59 15.84
N ALA A 376 -12.43 -19.84 14.73
CA ALA A 376 -11.23 -19.11 14.40
C ALA A 376 -10.93 -18.02 15.45
N ALA A 377 -11.95 -17.28 15.89
CA ALA A 377 -11.85 -16.28 16.95
C ALA A 377 -11.37 -16.88 18.27
N ALA A 378 -11.95 -18.04 18.68
CA ALA A 378 -11.53 -18.75 19.87
C ALA A 378 -10.04 -19.18 19.80
N VAL A 379 -9.56 -19.59 18.64
CA VAL A 379 -8.14 -19.90 18.42
C VAL A 379 -7.29 -18.64 18.48
N LEU A 380 -7.69 -17.54 17.82
CA LEU A 380 -6.97 -16.25 17.84
C LEU A 380 -6.88 -15.65 19.25
N ALA A 381 -7.85 -15.91 20.12
CA ALA A 381 -7.82 -15.47 21.52
C ALA A 381 -6.68 -16.14 22.32
N THR A 382 -6.15 -17.30 21.88
CA THR A 382 -5.02 -18.00 22.52
C THR A 382 -3.65 -17.51 21.99
N ALA A 383 -3.64 -16.60 21.02
CA ALA A 383 -2.39 -16.10 20.45
C ALA A 383 -1.60 -15.29 21.48
N PRO A 384 -0.26 -15.36 21.43
CA PRO A 384 0.58 -14.51 22.28
C PRO A 384 0.29 -13.03 22.05
N SER A 385 0.32 -12.23 23.12
CA SER A 385 0.17 -10.77 23.03
C SER A 385 1.49 -10.05 22.73
N ASN A 386 2.63 -10.73 22.92
CA ASN A 386 3.96 -10.14 22.66
C ASN A 386 4.23 -10.08 21.15
N PRO A 387 4.39 -8.87 20.55
CA PRO A 387 4.64 -8.71 19.14
C PRO A 387 5.92 -9.42 18.66
N ASP A 388 6.95 -9.55 19.50
CA ASP A 388 8.20 -10.22 19.12
C ASP A 388 8.03 -11.75 18.96
N VAL A 389 7.07 -12.33 19.66
CA VAL A 389 6.72 -13.74 19.52
C VAL A 389 5.89 -13.97 18.25
N LEU A 390 5.09 -12.99 17.85
CA LEU A 390 4.27 -13.05 16.64
C LEU A 390 5.09 -12.85 15.35
N VAL A 391 6.33 -12.36 15.45
CA VAL A 391 7.28 -12.08 14.35
C VAL A 391 6.79 -10.99 13.39
N ASP A 392 5.57 -11.11 12.84
CA ASP A 392 4.95 -10.14 11.95
C ASP A 392 3.51 -9.86 12.40
N GLY A 393 3.35 -8.84 13.24
CA GLY A 393 2.03 -8.43 13.77
C GLY A 393 1.09 -7.89 12.70
N ASP A 394 1.61 -7.44 11.57
CA ASP A 394 0.80 -6.91 10.46
C ASP A 394 0.05 -8.03 9.74
N GLU A 395 0.70 -9.19 9.53
CA GLU A 395 0.03 -10.37 8.98
C GLU A 395 -1.02 -10.93 9.94
N TRP A 396 -0.74 -10.92 11.25
CA TRP A 396 -1.72 -11.28 12.26
C TRP A 396 -2.93 -10.35 12.25
N TRP A 397 -2.72 -9.06 12.02
CA TRP A 397 -3.82 -8.12 11.88
C TRP A 397 -4.69 -8.45 10.66
N ILE A 398 -4.09 -8.78 9.52
CA ILE A 398 -4.84 -9.16 8.30
C ILE A 398 -5.79 -10.32 8.61
N GLU A 399 -5.33 -11.37 9.26
CA GLU A 399 -6.17 -12.52 9.63
C GLU A 399 -7.26 -12.13 10.64
N ARG A 400 -6.91 -11.38 11.70
CA ARG A 400 -7.89 -10.89 12.69
C ARG A 400 -8.97 -10.02 12.05
N ARG A 401 -8.59 -9.14 11.15
CA ARG A 401 -9.54 -8.29 10.43
C ARG A 401 -10.56 -9.11 9.64
N ILE A 402 -10.12 -10.13 8.90
CA ILE A 402 -11.02 -10.98 8.13
C ILE A 402 -11.98 -11.73 9.04
N VAL A 403 -11.48 -12.31 10.13
CA VAL A 403 -12.33 -13.02 11.13
C VAL A 403 -13.33 -12.06 11.77
N ALA A 404 -12.89 -10.88 12.21
CA ALA A 404 -13.78 -9.87 12.82
C ALA A 404 -14.90 -9.44 11.85
N ARG A 405 -14.60 -9.24 10.56
CA ARG A 405 -15.60 -8.89 9.55
C ARG A 405 -16.61 -10.03 9.31
N LYS A 406 -16.14 -11.28 9.23
CA LYS A 406 -17.05 -12.44 9.13
C LYS A 406 -17.97 -12.56 10.35
N LEU A 407 -17.49 -12.28 11.55
CA LEU A 407 -18.31 -12.25 12.76
C LEU A 407 -19.35 -11.13 12.73
N LEU A 408 -19.01 -9.96 12.19
CA LEU A 408 -19.98 -8.88 11.95
C LEU A 408 -21.09 -9.30 10.98
N ASP A 409 -20.74 -10.05 9.93
CA ASP A 409 -21.74 -10.56 8.97
C ASP A 409 -22.67 -11.60 9.61
N LEU A 410 -22.23 -12.29 10.68
CA LEU A 410 -23.05 -13.17 11.52
C LEU A 410 -23.82 -12.43 12.62
N GLY A 411 -23.63 -11.11 12.78
CA GLY A 411 -24.25 -10.31 13.82
C GLY A 411 -23.56 -10.36 15.19
N ASP A 412 -22.42 -11.06 15.32
CA ASP A 412 -21.66 -11.14 16.57
C ASP A 412 -20.67 -9.97 16.70
N ALA A 413 -21.21 -8.79 16.96
CA ALA A 413 -20.42 -7.57 17.12
C ALA A 413 -19.47 -7.62 18.33
N LYS A 414 -19.86 -8.31 19.42
CA LYS A 414 -19.06 -8.42 20.64
C LYS A 414 -17.77 -9.20 20.38
N THR A 415 -17.87 -10.38 19.79
CA THR A 415 -16.69 -11.19 19.45
C THR A 415 -15.87 -10.53 18.34
N ALA A 416 -16.52 -9.89 17.35
CA ALA A 416 -15.83 -9.11 16.32
C ALA A 416 -14.96 -8.00 16.92
N TYR A 417 -15.50 -7.24 17.88
CA TYR A 417 -14.74 -6.21 18.60
C TYR A 417 -13.59 -6.82 19.39
N ALA A 418 -13.81 -7.90 20.14
CA ALA A 418 -12.77 -8.57 20.90
C ALA A 418 -11.60 -9.04 20.00
N VAL A 419 -11.90 -9.60 18.83
CA VAL A 419 -10.87 -10.01 17.85
C VAL A 419 -10.11 -8.81 17.29
N ALA A 420 -10.80 -7.73 16.94
CA ALA A 420 -10.18 -6.55 16.35
C ALA A 420 -9.33 -5.75 17.35
N SER A 421 -9.78 -5.63 18.60
CA SER A 421 -9.10 -4.87 19.65
C SER A 421 -7.81 -5.53 20.17
N GLN A 422 -7.66 -6.86 20.01
CA GLN A 422 -6.46 -7.62 20.39
C GLN A 422 -5.40 -7.63 19.29
N GLN A 423 -5.21 -6.49 18.62
CA GLN A 423 -4.25 -6.35 17.54
C GLN A 423 -2.82 -6.20 18.06
N ALA A 424 -1.84 -6.58 17.24
CA ALA A 424 -0.40 -6.44 17.50
C ALA A 424 0.35 -5.90 16.26
N ALA A 425 -0.34 -5.11 15.43
CA ALA A 425 0.22 -4.52 14.23
C ALA A 425 1.40 -3.58 14.56
N ARG A 426 2.41 -3.58 13.70
CA ARG A 426 3.66 -2.83 13.92
C ARG A 426 3.77 -1.60 13.03
N THR A 427 3.43 -1.73 11.74
CA THR A 427 3.51 -0.58 10.84
C THR A 427 2.43 0.44 11.15
N PRO A 428 2.71 1.74 10.98
CA PRO A 428 1.73 2.80 11.22
C PRO A 428 0.41 2.57 10.47
N GLU A 429 0.46 2.13 9.22
CA GLU A 429 -0.74 1.85 8.44
C GLU A 429 -1.58 0.73 9.04
N LYS A 430 -0.95 -0.37 9.42
CA LYS A 430 -1.68 -1.52 9.99
C LYS A 430 -2.22 -1.20 11.38
N ARG A 431 -1.48 -0.42 12.17
CA ARG A 431 -1.97 0.08 13.46
C ARG A 431 -3.17 1.02 13.28
N ILE A 432 -3.10 1.96 12.33
CA ILE A 432 -4.23 2.84 11.99
C ILE A 432 -5.43 2.01 11.54
N GLU A 433 -5.21 1.04 10.66
CA GLU A 433 -6.28 0.17 10.17
C GLU A 433 -6.92 -0.64 11.31
N ALA A 434 -6.13 -1.17 12.23
CA ALA A 434 -6.59 -1.99 13.35
C ALA A 434 -7.37 -1.18 14.37
N GLU A 435 -6.83 -0.07 14.83
CA GLU A 435 -7.50 0.86 15.75
C GLU A 435 -8.78 1.42 15.13
N PHE A 436 -8.76 1.74 13.83
CA PHE A 436 -9.95 2.17 13.12
C PHE A 436 -11.05 1.09 13.13
N HIS A 437 -10.73 -0.16 12.80
CA HIS A 437 -11.73 -1.23 12.78
C HIS A 437 -12.31 -1.49 14.16
N ALA A 438 -11.49 -1.51 15.21
CA ALA A 438 -11.97 -1.67 16.58
C ALA A 438 -12.92 -0.51 16.97
N GLY A 439 -12.54 0.74 16.67
CA GLY A 439 -13.39 1.91 16.94
C GLY A 439 -14.70 1.89 16.14
N TRP A 440 -14.63 1.54 14.86
CA TRP A 440 -15.80 1.46 13.99
C TRP A 440 -16.78 0.36 14.44
N ILE A 441 -16.26 -0.82 14.80
CA ILE A 441 -17.08 -1.91 15.34
C ILE A 441 -17.72 -1.49 16.67
N ALA A 442 -16.96 -0.88 17.58
CA ALA A 442 -17.46 -0.39 18.86
C ALA A 442 -18.60 0.63 18.66
N LEU A 443 -18.41 1.61 17.77
CA LEU A 443 -19.38 2.67 17.55
C LEU A 443 -20.65 2.18 16.86
N ARG A 444 -20.49 1.41 15.76
CA ARG A 444 -21.60 1.16 14.84
C ARG A 444 -22.32 -0.15 15.08
N PHE A 445 -21.71 -1.10 15.77
CA PHE A 445 -22.27 -2.46 15.94
C PHE A 445 -22.34 -2.88 17.40
N ALA A 446 -21.39 -2.47 18.24
CA ALA A 446 -21.41 -2.84 19.67
C ALA A 446 -22.09 -1.79 20.58
N GLY A 447 -22.44 -0.61 20.06
CA GLY A 447 -23.11 0.45 20.80
C GLY A 447 -22.26 1.07 21.92
N ASP A 448 -20.93 1.04 21.76
CA ASP A 448 -19.97 1.60 22.73
C ASP A 448 -19.21 2.80 22.13
N PRO A 449 -19.82 4.01 22.12
CA PRO A 449 -19.15 5.20 21.60
C PRO A 449 -17.96 5.66 22.46
N ALA A 450 -17.91 5.29 23.74
CA ALA A 450 -16.79 5.63 24.61
C ALA A 450 -15.52 4.84 24.26
N ALA A 451 -15.63 3.52 24.05
CA ALA A 451 -14.54 2.71 23.54
C ALA A 451 -14.11 3.18 22.13
N ALA A 452 -15.09 3.51 21.27
CA ALA A 452 -14.81 4.02 19.92
C ALA A 452 -13.99 5.31 19.95
N ALA A 453 -14.34 6.27 20.80
CA ALA A 453 -13.59 7.52 20.95
C ALA A 453 -12.13 7.27 21.33
N GLN A 454 -11.84 6.32 22.20
CA GLN A 454 -10.48 5.94 22.59
C GLN A 454 -9.69 5.37 21.38
N HIS A 455 -10.32 4.47 20.61
CA HIS A 455 -9.69 3.90 19.43
C HIS A 455 -9.38 4.97 18.38
N PHE A 456 -10.33 5.87 18.08
CA PHE A 456 -10.10 6.96 17.12
C PHE A 456 -9.08 7.99 17.63
N ALA A 457 -8.94 8.18 18.95
CA ALA A 457 -7.87 8.97 19.52
C ALA A 457 -6.50 8.33 19.27
N ARG A 458 -6.38 6.99 19.39
CA ARG A 458 -5.16 6.27 19.04
C ARG A 458 -4.85 6.34 17.54
N VAL A 459 -5.88 6.28 16.66
CA VAL A 459 -5.69 6.54 15.22
C VAL A 459 -5.13 7.95 15.01
N ALA A 460 -5.69 8.96 15.67
CA ALA A 460 -5.26 10.36 15.53
C ALA A 460 -3.81 10.58 16.01
N ALA A 461 -3.36 9.83 17.01
CA ALA A 461 -2.01 9.91 17.54
C ALA A 461 -0.94 9.31 16.59
N ILE A 462 -1.35 8.43 15.66
CA ILE A 462 -0.45 7.76 14.70
C ILE A 462 -0.56 8.42 13.31
N ALA A 463 -1.71 9.02 12.99
CA ALA A 463 -2.03 9.52 11.65
C ALA A 463 -1.18 10.73 11.26
N GLU A 464 -0.40 10.60 10.19
CA GLU A 464 0.41 11.68 9.63
C GLU A 464 -0.12 12.14 8.27
N SER A 465 -0.57 11.20 7.42
CA SER A 465 -1.06 11.55 6.08
C SER A 465 -2.40 12.28 6.15
N PRO A 466 -2.69 13.22 5.23
CA PRO A 466 -3.98 13.92 5.15
C PRO A 466 -5.18 12.98 5.16
N ILE A 467 -5.07 11.84 4.49
CA ILE A 467 -6.11 10.81 4.43
C ILE A 467 -6.38 10.23 5.81
N SER A 468 -5.33 9.83 6.54
CA SER A 468 -5.46 9.22 7.87
C SER A 468 -5.91 10.25 8.91
N VAL A 469 -5.39 11.48 8.84
CA VAL A 469 -5.78 12.59 9.72
C VAL A 469 -7.27 12.92 9.53
N ALA A 470 -7.74 13.06 8.29
CA ALA A 470 -9.14 13.32 8.01
C ALA A 470 -10.05 12.18 8.49
N ARG A 471 -9.64 10.92 8.27
CA ARG A 471 -10.39 9.75 8.73
C ARG A 471 -10.50 9.72 10.25
N ALA A 472 -9.38 9.90 10.97
CA ALA A 472 -9.36 9.93 12.42
C ALA A 472 -10.29 11.01 12.97
N ALA A 473 -10.14 12.25 12.50
CA ALA A 473 -10.92 13.38 12.95
C ALA A 473 -12.43 13.24 12.63
N TYR A 474 -12.78 12.79 11.43
CA TYR A 474 -14.18 12.54 11.07
C TYR A 474 -14.84 11.52 12.01
N TRP A 475 -14.18 10.40 12.28
CA TRP A 475 -14.74 9.35 13.13
C TRP A 475 -14.69 9.70 14.63
N GLN A 476 -13.75 10.54 15.08
CA GLN A 476 -13.81 11.20 16.38
C GLN A 476 -15.09 12.07 16.50
N GLY A 477 -15.41 12.84 15.44
CA GLY A 477 -16.65 13.60 15.36
C GLY A 477 -17.89 12.71 15.47
N ARG A 478 -17.94 11.59 14.75
CA ARG A 478 -19.04 10.61 14.81
C ARG A 478 -19.19 9.99 16.20
N ALA A 479 -18.07 9.71 16.90
CA ALA A 479 -18.11 9.19 18.26
C ALA A 479 -18.59 10.25 19.27
N ALA A 480 -18.12 11.50 19.12
CA ALA A 480 -18.57 12.63 19.97
C ALA A 480 -20.07 12.92 19.80
N GLU A 481 -20.60 12.88 18.56
CA GLU A 481 -22.06 12.97 18.32
C GLU A 481 -22.83 11.89 19.07
N ALA A 482 -22.36 10.64 19.00
CA ALA A 482 -23.01 9.52 19.71
C ALA A 482 -22.95 9.66 21.25
N LEU A 483 -21.98 10.43 21.76
CA LEU A 483 -21.86 10.78 23.19
C LEU A 483 -22.65 12.03 23.57
N GLY A 484 -23.33 12.70 22.62
CA GLY A 484 -24.06 13.96 22.86
C GLY A 484 -23.15 15.20 22.97
N GLN A 485 -21.88 15.09 22.56
CA GLN A 485 -20.87 16.15 22.67
C GLN A 485 -20.82 17.00 21.38
N SER A 486 -21.86 17.75 21.09
CA SER A 486 -22.04 18.44 19.80
C SER A 486 -20.93 19.43 19.46
N GLU A 487 -20.43 20.23 20.42
CA GLU A 487 -19.34 21.18 20.19
C GLU A 487 -18.02 20.49 19.93
N GLU A 488 -17.77 19.38 20.59
CA GLU A 488 -16.57 18.56 20.36
C GLU A 488 -16.63 17.91 18.98
N ALA A 489 -17.78 17.36 18.61
CA ALA A 489 -18.01 16.79 17.28
C ALA A 489 -17.75 17.81 16.18
N LYS A 490 -18.24 19.06 16.34
CA LYS A 490 -17.98 20.14 15.39
C LYS A 490 -16.49 20.43 15.24
N ARG A 491 -15.74 20.54 16.35
CA ARG A 491 -14.27 20.74 16.31
C ARG A 491 -13.54 19.62 15.56
N PHE A 492 -13.96 18.39 15.76
CA PHE A 492 -13.38 17.26 15.03
C PHE A 492 -13.70 17.31 13.54
N TYR A 493 -14.93 17.67 13.14
CA TYR A 493 -15.25 17.85 11.72
C TYR A 493 -14.49 19.03 11.09
N GLU A 494 -14.32 20.14 11.81
CA GLU A 494 -13.49 21.26 11.37
C GLU A 494 -12.05 20.82 11.12
N ARG A 495 -11.48 20.01 12.02
CA ARG A 495 -10.13 19.42 11.83
C ARG A 495 -10.07 18.50 10.60
N ALA A 496 -11.06 17.66 10.38
CA ALA A 496 -11.12 16.80 9.19
C ALA A 496 -11.23 17.65 7.91
N ALA A 497 -12.02 18.70 7.92
CA ALA A 497 -12.28 19.62 6.80
C ALA A 497 -11.03 20.39 6.32
N LEU A 498 -9.98 20.47 7.13
CA LEU A 498 -8.66 21.01 6.73
C LEU A 498 -7.96 20.15 5.67
N GLN A 499 -8.45 18.93 5.38
CA GLN A 499 -7.89 18.04 4.38
C GLN A 499 -8.80 17.94 3.14
N PRO A 500 -8.83 18.95 2.25
CA PRO A 500 -9.85 19.09 1.21
C PRO A 500 -9.77 18.00 0.12
N ILE A 501 -8.62 17.39 -0.07
CA ILE A 501 -8.42 16.32 -1.07
C ILE A 501 -8.66 14.91 -0.52
N ALA A 502 -8.97 14.77 0.78
CA ALA A 502 -9.25 13.49 1.40
C ALA A 502 -10.76 13.24 1.51
N TYR A 503 -11.20 12.00 1.25
CA TYR A 503 -12.61 11.60 1.29
C TYR A 503 -13.33 12.06 2.57
N TYR A 504 -12.79 11.73 3.74
CA TYR A 504 -13.38 12.13 5.02
C TYR A 504 -13.27 13.64 5.29
N GLY A 505 -12.28 14.31 4.71
CA GLY A 505 -12.19 15.77 4.76
C GLY A 505 -13.32 16.43 3.96
N GLN A 506 -13.62 15.90 2.77
CA GLN A 506 -14.72 16.38 1.92
C GLN A 506 -16.09 16.12 2.56
N VAL A 507 -16.29 14.91 3.14
CA VAL A 507 -17.52 14.58 3.87
C VAL A 507 -17.71 15.50 5.09
N ALA A 508 -16.63 15.76 5.84
CA ALA A 508 -16.68 16.70 6.96
C ALA A 508 -17.03 18.13 6.52
N ARG A 509 -16.45 18.61 5.40
CA ARG A 509 -16.80 19.91 4.82
C ARG A 509 -18.29 20.00 4.48
N ALA A 510 -18.82 18.98 3.81
CA ALA A 510 -20.25 18.94 3.48
C ALA A 510 -21.11 18.96 4.76
N ARG A 511 -20.74 18.21 5.78
CA ARG A 511 -21.42 18.16 7.08
C ARG A 511 -21.42 19.52 7.82
N LEU A 512 -20.38 20.32 7.61
CA LEU A 512 -20.26 21.71 8.11
C LEU A 512 -20.94 22.74 7.20
N GLY A 513 -21.61 22.34 6.12
CA GLY A 513 -22.23 23.23 5.15
C GLY A 513 -21.24 23.97 4.24
N GLN A 514 -19.98 23.54 4.19
CA GLN A 514 -18.95 24.15 3.35
C GLN A 514 -19.04 23.58 1.93
N THR A 515 -19.24 24.48 0.96
CA THR A 515 -19.45 24.10 -0.46
C THR A 515 -18.24 24.30 -1.35
N SER A 516 -17.14 24.85 -0.84
CA SER A 516 -15.91 25.09 -1.60
C SER A 516 -14.88 23.99 -1.34
N LEU A 517 -14.00 23.74 -2.32
CA LEU A 517 -12.86 22.83 -2.20
C LEU A 517 -11.56 23.61 -2.43
N PRO A 518 -10.95 24.21 -1.39
CA PRO A 518 -9.75 25.01 -1.53
C PRO A 518 -8.54 24.09 -1.75
N LEU A 519 -8.05 24.03 -3.00
CA LEU A 519 -6.82 23.33 -3.35
C LEU A 519 -5.62 24.19 -3.01
N ARG A 520 -4.58 23.58 -2.42
CA ARG A 520 -3.39 24.28 -1.95
C ARG A 520 -2.30 24.24 -3.01
N ALA A 521 -1.57 25.33 -3.16
CA ALA A 521 -0.37 25.42 -3.98
C ALA A 521 0.68 26.28 -3.25
N PRO A 522 1.97 25.97 -3.32
CA PRO A 522 3.01 26.86 -2.82
C PRO A 522 3.20 28.07 -3.77
N ALA A 523 4.01 29.03 -3.34
CA ALA A 523 4.50 30.07 -4.22
C ALA A 523 5.51 29.53 -5.23
N ASP A 524 5.67 30.21 -6.35
CA ASP A 524 6.66 29.82 -7.37
C ASP A 524 8.10 30.10 -6.89
N LEU A 525 9.05 29.32 -7.39
CA LEU A 525 10.47 29.69 -7.33
C LEU A 525 10.76 30.79 -8.36
N GLU A 526 11.46 31.85 -7.93
CA GLU A 526 11.80 32.98 -8.79
C GLU A 526 13.31 33.30 -8.78
N GLY A 527 13.73 34.07 -9.77
CA GLY A 527 15.08 34.65 -9.83
C GLY A 527 16.22 33.64 -9.65
N ALA A 528 17.11 33.93 -8.70
CA ALA A 528 18.29 33.12 -8.44
C ALA A 528 17.98 31.71 -7.91
N GLU A 529 16.90 31.53 -7.12
CA GLU A 529 16.48 30.23 -6.61
C GLU A 529 16.02 29.30 -7.73
N ARG A 530 15.25 29.83 -8.68
CA ARG A 530 14.83 29.10 -9.88
C ARG A 530 16.02 28.71 -10.75
N GLN A 531 16.96 29.62 -10.96
CA GLN A 531 18.18 29.33 -11.71
C GLN A 531 19.03 28.24 -11.04
N ALA A 532 19.18 28.29 -9.71
CA ALA A 532 19.88 27.28 -8.95
C ALA A 532 19.23 25.90 -9.08
N PHE A 533 17.89 25.82 -8.98
CA PHE A 533 17.14 24.58 -9.17
C PHE A 533 17.32 24.04 -10.59
N ASP A 534 17.11 24.86 -11.62
CA ASP A 534 17.23 24.46 -13.03
C ASP A 534 18.67 24.05 -13.40
N GLY A 535 19.68 24.58 -12.70
CA GLY A 535 21.11 24.24 -12.87
C GLY A 535 21.52 22.91 -12.27
N ARG A 536 20.73 22.30 -11.38
CA ARG A 536 21.08 21.01 -10.77
C ARG A 536 21.25 19.93 -11.83
N LEU A 537 22.29 19.12 -11.69
CA LEU A 537 22.57 18.05 -12.67
C LEU A 537 21.42 17.07 -12.80
N SER A 538 20.74 16.74 -11.70
CA SER A 538 19.58 15.85 -11.71
C SER A 538 18.38 16.44 -12.44
N VAL A 539 18.11 17.74 -12.32
CA VAL A 539 17.05 18.45 -13.03
C VAL A 539 17.35 18.50 -14.52
N ARG A 540 18.60 18.82 -14.89
CA ARG A 540 19.06 18.79 -16.28
C ARG A 540 18.99 17.38 -16.88
N ALA A 541 19.37 16.35 -16.11
CA ALA A 541 19.24 14.96 -16.51
C ALA A 541 17.77 14.54 -16.78
N LEU A 542 16.81 15.03 -15.97
CA LEU A 542 15.38 14.82 -16.21
C LEU A 542 14.93 15.46 -17.53
N ARG A 543 15.42 16.67 -17.87
CA ARG A 543 15.16 17.32 -19.16
C ARG A 543 15.68 16.48 -20.32
N LEU A 544 16.94 16.02 -20.23
CA LEU A 544 17.56 15.15 -21.25
C LEU A 544 16.76 13.85 -21.45
N LEU A 545 16.30 13.22 -20.38
CA LEU A 545 15.44 12.03 -20.45
C LEU A 545 14.08 12.34 -21.11
N GLY A 546 13.48 13.47 -20.77
CA GLY A 546 12.21 13.93 -21.35
C GLY A 546 12.34 14.19 -22.86
N GLU A 547 13.36 14.95 -23.29
CA GLU A 547 13.67 15.25 -24.69
C GLU A 547 14.00 13.97 -25.48
N ALA A 548 14.72 13.04 -24.84
CA ALA A 548 14.98 11.74 -25.43
C ALA A 548 13.74 10.80 -25.38
N GLY A 549 12.65 11.15 -24.72
CA GLY A 549 11.44 10.32 -24.58
C GLY A 549 11.65 9.05 -23.76
N ILE A 550 12.61 9.03 -22.83
CA ILE A 550 12.98 7.87 -22.00
C ILE A 550 12.25 7.96 -20.64
N LYS A 551 10.92 7.89 -20.67
CA LYS A 551 10.05 8.06 -19.49
C LYS A 551 10.28 7.01 -18.41
N GLU A 552 10.68 5.79 -18.75
CA GLU A 552 10.93 4.70 -17.83
C GLU A 552 12.13 4.91 -16.90
N LEU A 553 13.08 5.78 -17.28
CA LEU A 553 14.16 6.23 -16.39
C LEU A 553 13.85 7.58 -15.74
N ALA A 554 13.05 8.43 -16.37
CA ALA A 554 12.65 9.71 -15.82
C ALA A 554 11.78 9.53 -14.56
N LEU A 555 10.79 8.63 -14.59
CA LEU A 555 9.87 8.44 -13.48
C LEU A 555 10.56 8.05 -12.14
N PRO A 556 11.47 7.06 -12.08
CA PRO A 556 12.22 6.78 -10.85
C PRO A 556 13.04 7.99 -10.39
N LEU A 557 13.66 8.74 -11.29
CA LEU A 557 14.46 9.91 -10.94
C LEU A 557 13.58 11.05 -10.39
N TYR A 558 12.38 11.27 -10.95
CA TYR A 558 11.37 12.19 -10.39
C TYR A 558 10.94 11.78 -8.98
N ILE A 559 10.67 10.48 -8.76
CA ILE A 559 10.25 9.95 -7.47
C ILE A 559 11.34 10.15 -6.42
N ASP A 560 12.59 9.81 -6.75
CA ASP A 560 13.71 9.95 -5.84
C ASP A 560 13.99 11.44 -5.54
N ALA A 561 13.96 12.32 -6.55
CA ALA A 561 14.08 13.75 -6.35
C ALA A 561 12.95 14.31 -5.47
N ALA A 562 11.71 13.89 -5.70
CA ALA A 562 10.58 14.35 -4.88
C ALA A 562 10.65 13.86 -3.42
N ARG A 563 11.32 12.75 -3.13
CA ARG A 563 11.56 12.27 -1.75
C ARG A 563 12.60 13.13 -1.03
N ASP A 564 13.65 13.52 -1.75
CA ASP A 564 14.79 14.22 -1.17
C ASP A 564 14.50 15.73 -0.99
N LEU A 565 13.64 16.31 -1.85
CA LEU A 565 13.25 17.72 -1.76
C LEU A 565 12.29 17.97 -0.57
N SER A 566 12.61 18.97 0.25
CA SER A 566 11.80 19.40 1.39
C SER A 566 11.06 20.73 1.17
N ASP A 567 11.55 21.59 0.29
CA ASP A 567 10.91 22.85 -0.06
C ASP A 567 9.74 22.59 -1.02
N PRO A 568 8.48 22.95 -0.66
CA PRO A 568 7.32 22.75 -1.52
C PRO A 568 7.42 23.56 -2.84
N ARG A 569 8.17 24.66 -2.88
CA ARG A 569 8.40 25.45 -4.10
C ARG A 569 9.29 24.70 -5.09
N GLU A 570 10.32 23.99 -4.60
CA GLU A 570 11.16 23.13 -5.46
C GLU A 570 10.39 21.92 -5.97
N LEU A 571 9.49 21.34 -5.14
CA LEU A 571 8.60 20.28 -5.57
C LEU A 571 7.61 20.76 -6.64
N GLN A 572 7.13 22.01 -6.54
CA GLN A 572 6.31 22.62 -7.58
C GLN A 572 7.11 22.76 -8.88
N ALA A 573 8.32 23.31 -8.80
CA ALA A 573 9.19 23.46 -9.97
C ALA A 573 9.53 22.11 -10.64
N LEU A 574 9.68 21.04 -9.83
CA LEU A 574 9.85 19.67 -10.33
C LEU A 574 8.57 19.16 -11.03
N GLY A 575 7.39 19.48 -10.50
CA GLY A 575 6.10 19.18 -11.11
C GLY A 575 5.87 19.95 -12.42
N ASP A 576 6.27 21.23 -12.46
CA ASP A 576 6.22 22.03 -13.67
C ASP A 576 7.09 21.43 -14.78
N LEU A 577 8.30 20.96 -14.44
CA LEU A 577 9.14 20.23 -15.36
C LEU A 577 8.45 18.97 -15.92
N ALA A 578 7.78 18.21 -15.07
CA ALA A 578 7.01 17.04 -15.51
C ALA A 578 5.82 17.43 -16.42
N THR A 579 5.23 18.61 -16.19
CA THR A 579 4.18 19.17 -17.06
C THR A 579 4.72 19.55 -18.42
N ASP A 580 5.86 20.25 -18.47
CA ASP A 580 6.56 20.62 -19.70
C ASP A 580 6.93 19.38 -20.54
N MET A 581 7.35 18.29 -19.86
CA MET A 581 7.67 17.01 -20.49
C MET A 581 6.43 16.15 -20.79
N LYS A 582 5.21 16.67 -20.56
CA LYS A 582 3.94 15.98 -20.78
C LYS A 582 3.90 14.58 -20.13
N ASP A 583 4.36 14.52 -18.87
CA ASP A 583 4.40 13.28 -18.09
C ASP A 583 3.41 13.33 -16.90
N PRO A 584 2.12 13.02 -17.12
CA PRO A 584 1.11 13.05 -16.07
C PRO A 584 1.38 12.05 -14.96
N ARG A 585 2.11 10.95 -15.26
CA ARG A 585 2.46 9.93 -14.28
C ARG A 585 3.50 10.45 -13.28
N ALA A 586 4.50 11.17 -13.77
CA ALA A 586 5.48 11.85 -12.92
C ALA A 586 4.78 12.91 -12.03
N LEU A 587 3.86 13.71 -12.60
CA LEU A 587 3.06 14.68 -11.83
C LEU A 587 2.29 14.02 -10.68
N VAL A 588 1.56 12.93 -10.96
CA VAL A 588 0.84 12.20 -9.92
C VAL A 588 1.79 11.69 -8.84
N ALA A 589 2.97 11.17 -9.23
CA ALA A 589 3.94 10.65 -8.28
C ALA A 589 4.51 11.76 -7.37
N ILE A 590 4.95 12.89 -7.95
CA ILE A 590 5.46 14.06 -7.22
C ILE A 590 4.38 14.61 -6.28
N GLY A 591 3.19 14.86 -6.82
CA GLY A 591 2.08 15.43 -6.05
C GLY A 591 1.63 14.52 -4.91
N LYS A 592 1.54 13.19 -5.13
CA LYS A 592 1.22 12.24 -4.06
C LYS A 592 2.25 12.25 -2.95
N LEU A 593 3.55 12.23 -3.29
CA LEU A 593 4.63 12.27 -2.30
C LEU A 593 4.59 13.56 -1.47
N ALA A 594 4.37 14.70 -2.12
CA ALA A 594 4.23 15.98 -1.43
C ALA A 594 3.00 16.00 -0.50
N VAL A 595 1.83 15.62 -1.03
CA VAL A 595 0.59 15.58 -0.26
C VAL A 595 0.67 14.64 0.93
N GLN A 596 1.26 13.46 0.79
CA GLN A 596 1.45 12.53 1.91
C GLN A 596 2.26 13.11 3.05
N ARG A 597 3.19 14.01 2.74
CA ARG A 597 4.00 14.77 3.69
C ARG A 597 3.30 16.03 4.19
N GLY A 598 2.01 16.23 3.86
CA GLY A 598 1.24 17.41 4.23
C GLY A 598 1.56 18.68 3.43
N LEU A 599 2.44 18.60 2.42
CA LEU A 599 2.88 19.74 1.62
C LEU A 599 1.79 20.19 0.62
N PRO A 600 1.68 21.48 0.33
CA PRO A 600 0.57 22.07 -0.45
C PRO A 600 0.78 21.93 -1.97
N LEU A 601 0.73 20.70 -2.50
CA LEU A 601 0.92 20.42 -3.93
C LEU A 601 -0.32 19.72 -4.54
N ASP A 602 -1.52 20.16 -4.13
CA ASP A 602 -2.77 19.50 -4.47
C ASP A 602 -3.02 19.51 -5.99
N ALA A 603 -2.69 20.62 -6.68
CA ALA A 603 -2.90 20.74 -8.12
C ALA A 603 -2.07 19.71 -8.92
N HIS A 604 -0.81 19.49 -8.57
CA HIS A 604 0.08 18.53 -9.25
C HIS A 604 -0.31 17.07 -8.97
N ALA A 605 -0.87 16.80 -7.76
CA ALA A 605 -1.40 15.47 -7.45
C ALA A 605 -2.62 15.09 -8.32
N TYR A 606 -3.25 16.07 -8.98
CA TYR A 606 -4.44 15.91 -9.81
C TYR A 606 -4.24 16.58 -11.18
N PRO A 607 -3.35 16.08 -12.04
CA PRO A 607 -3.07 16.69 -13.34
C PRO A 607 -4.30 16.63 -14.25
N THR A 608 -4.47 17.68 -15.06
CA THR A 608 -5.52 17.77 -16.09
C THR A 608 -5.02 17.41 -17.48
N ILE A 609 -3.82 16.90 -17.59
CA ILE A 609 -3.21 16.30 -18.79
C ILE A 609 -3.25 14.77 -18.70
N GLY A 610 -2.99 14.08 -19.81
CA GLY A 610 -2.86 12.61 -19.87
C GLY A 610 -4.09 11.89 -20.42
N ILE A 611 -5.24 12.58 -20.58
CA ILE A 611 -6.40 12.05 -21.30
C ILE A 611 -6.54 12.86 -22.60
N PRO A 612 -6.37 12.23 -23.77
CA PRO A 612 -6.56 12.90 -25.05
C PRO A 612 -8.02 13.33 -25.26
N THR A 613 -8.25 14.22 -26.21
CA THR A 613 -9.61 14.51 -26.69
C THR A 613 -10.14 13.32 -27.49
N TYR A 614 -11.39 12.97 -27.25
CA TYR A 614 -12.11 11.91 -27.97
C TYR A 614 -13.60 12.26 -28.09
N GLU A 615 -14.24 11.70 -29.10
CA GLU A 615 -15.68 11.77 -29.24
C GLU A 615 -16.35 10.68 -28.42
N THR A 616 -17.47 10.98 -27.79
CA THR A 616 -18.23 10.05 -26.95
C THR A 616 -19.21 9.22 -27.78
N PHE A 617 -19.59 8.05 -27.28
CA PHE A 617 -20.66 7.26 -27.86
C PHE A 617 -22.03 7.74 -27.36
N THR A 618 -23.01 7.84 -28.26
CA THR A 618 -24.38 8.25 -27.93
C THR A 618 -25.27 7.09 -27.44
N ALA A 619 -24.82 5.86 -27.61
CA ALA A 619 -25.58 4.64 -27.28
C ALA A 619 -25.66 4.32 -25.77
N VAL A 620 -24.96 5.08 -24.95
CA VAL A 620 -24.92 4.95 -23.49
C VAL A 620 -24.98 6.33 -22.84
N PRO A 621 -25.43 6.43 -21.58
CA PRO A 621 -25.42 7.70 -20.86
C PRO A 621 -24.03 8.33 -20.82
N GLN A 622 -23.99 9.64 -21.01
CA GLN A 622 -22.76 10.41 -20.89
C GLN A 622 -22.38 10.57 -19.41
N VAL A 623 -21.12 10.40 -19.11
CA VAL A 623 -20.56 10.70 -17.78
C VAL A 623 -19.69 11.96 -17.85
N GLU A 624 -19.62 12.67 -16.76
CA GLU A 624 -18.81 13.90 -16.66
C GLU A 624 -17.30 13.61 -16.88
N ARG A 625 -16.60 14.54 -17.51
CA ARG A 625 -15.15 14.41 -17.77
C ARG A 625 -14.36 14.19 -16.48
N ALA A 626 -14.75 14.84 -15.39
CA ALA A 626 -14.14 14.67 -14.07
C ALA A 626 -14.15 13.21 -13.59
N MET A 627 -15.20 12.43 -13.89
CA MET A 627 -15.28 11.01 -13.56
C MET A 627 -14.24 10.18 -14.32
N VAL A 628 -14.04 10.46 -15.62
CA VAL A 628 -13.03 9.76 -16.43
C VAL A 628 -11.62 10.03 -15.89
N TYR A 629 -11.32 11.30 -15.51
CA TYR A 629 -10.06 11.64 -14.86
C TYR A 629 -9.88 10.95 -13.51
N ALA A 630 -10.94 10.91 -12.69
CA ALA A 630 -10.92 10.28 -11.38
C ALA A 630 -10.60 8.77 -11.47
N ILE A 631 -11.21 8.09 -12.43
CA ILE A 631 -10.97 6.66 -12.71
C ILE A 631 -9.56 6.47 -13.28
N ALA A 632 -9.16 7.18 -14.34
CA ALA A 632 -7.84 7.01 -14.95
C ALA A 632 -6.70 7.27 -13.96
N ARG A 633 -6.86 8.27 -13.08
CA ARG A 633 -5.90 8.53 -12.00
C ARG A 633 -5.80 7.34 -11.03
N GLN A 634 -6.93 6.76 -10.66
CA GLN A 634 -6.97 5.63 -9.72
C GLN A 634 -6.45 4.34 -10.34
N GLU A 635 -6.79 4.08 -11.61
CA GLU A 635 -6.47 2.83 -12.31
C GLU A 635 -5.01 2.74 -12.77
N SER A 636 -4.53 3.75 -13.48
CA SER A 636 -3.23 3.70 -14.16
C SER A 636 -2.27 4.83 -13.80
N GLN A 637 -2.74 5.84 -13.03
CA GLN A 637 -2.02 7.11 -12.86
C GLN A 637 -1.67 7.74 -14.22
N PHE A 638 -2.58 7.60 -15.19
CA PHE A 638 -2.42 8.04 -16.59
C PHE A 638 -1.33 7.32 -17.40
N ASP A 639 -0.93 6.11 -17.03
CA ASP A 639 -0.06 5.29 -17.87
C ASP A 639 -0.90 4.58 -18.95
N PRO A 640 -0.78 4.98 -20.23
CA PRO A 640 -1.57 4.33 -21.30
C PRO A 640 -1.13 2.89 -21.56
N ARG A 641 0.08 2.50 -21.15
CA ARG A 641 0.64 1.16 -21.34
C ARG A 641 0.46 0.25 -20.12
N ALA A 642 -0.24 0.72 -19.09
CA ALA A 642 -0.45 -0.05 -17.88
C ALA A 642 -1.13 -1.38 -18.18
N GLN A 643 -0.61 -2.45 -17.58
CA GLN A 643 -1.17 -3.79 -17.65
C GLN A 643 -1.07 -4.45 -16.27
N SER A 644 -2.19 -4.93 -15.75
CA SER A 644 -2.22 -5.64 -14.47
C SER A 644 -1.85 -7.11 -14.62
N GLY A 645 -1.46 -7.77 -13.52
CA GLY A 645 -1.17 -9.21 -13.50
C GLY A 645 -2.36 -10.09 -13.92
N VAL A 646 -3.60 -9.58 -13.79
CA VAL A 646 -4.82 -10.27 -14.21
C VAL A 646 -5.29 -9.84 -15.62
N GLY A 647 -4.51 -9.02 -16.32
CA GLY A 647 -4.73 -8.68 -17.72
C GLY A 647 -5.61 -7.45 -17.98
N ALA A 648 -5.89 -6.60 -16.99
CA ALA A 648 -6.51 -5.30 -17.21
C ALA A 648 -5.54 -4.37 -17.96
N ARG A 649 -6.02 -3.52 -18.89
CA ARG A 649 -5.17 -2.80 -19.84
C ARG A 649 -5.50 -1.31 -19.98
N GLY A 650 -4.45 -0.52 -20.15
CA GLY A 650 -4.47 0.87 -20.58
C GLY A 650 -4.90 1.87 -19.50
N LEU A 651 -5.18 3.10 -19.93
CA LEU A 651 -5.54 4.22 -19.05
C LEU A 651 -6.64 3.89 -18.04
N MET A 652 -7.66 3.17 -18.49
CA MET A 652 -8.86 2.86 -17.72
C MET A 652 -8.83 1.45 -17.13
N GLN A 653 -7.72 0.70 -17.26
CA GLN A 653 -7.54 -0.67 -16.78
C GLN A 653 -8.73 -1.58 -17.09
N MET A 654 -9.16 -1.56 -18.34
CA MET A 654 -10.28 -2.40 -18.76
C MET A 654 -9.86 -3.85 -18.94
N MET A 655 -10.65 -4.78 -18.38
CA MET A 655 -10.52 -6.19 -18.72
C MET A 655 -10.91 -6.41 -20.20
N PRO A 656 -10.14 -7.18 -20.99
CA PRO A 656 -10.44 -7.41 -22.42
C PRO A 656 -11.89 -7.88 -22.69
N ALA A 657 -12.41 -8.79 -21.87
CA ALA A 657 -13.78 -9.27 -22.01
C ALA A 657 -14.82 -8.16 -21.76
N THR A 658 -14.59 -7.30 -20.77
CA THR A 658 -15.45 -6.14 -20.48
C THR A 658 -15.39 -5.15 -21.65
N ALA A 659 -14.18 -4.78 -22.10
CA ALA A 659 -13.98 -3.87 -23.21
C ALA A 659 -14.66 -4.38 -24.51
N GLN A 660 -14.56 -5.67 -24.80
CA GLN A 660 -15.22 -6.29 -25.95
C GLN A 660 -16.77 -6.24 -25.84
N ARG A 661 -17.32 -6.49 -24.65
CA ARG A 661 -18.76 -6.39 -24.41
C ARG A 661 -19.26 -4.97 -24.61
N THR A 662 -18.58 -3.99 -24.02
CA THR A 662 -18.89 -2.56 -24.18
C THR A 662 -18.77 -2.14 -25.65
N ALA A 663 -17.71 -2.56 -26.37
CA ALA A 663 -17.52 -2.24 -27.77
C ALA A 663 -18.69 -2.76 -28.65
N ARG A 664 -19.18 -3.97 -28.38
CA ARG A 664 -20.39 -4.52 -29.05
C ARG A 664 -21.64 -3.68 -28.76
N ARG A 665 -21.83 -3.27 -27.49
CA ARG A 665 -22.99 -2.48 -27.09
C ARG A 665 -23.02 -1.12 -27.79
N VAL A 666 -21.87 -0.47 -27.97
CA VAL A 666 -21.76 0.81 -28.66
C VAL A 666 -21.47 0.67 -30.16
N SER A 667 -21.59 -0.52 -30.72
CA SER A 667 -21.44 -0.83 -32.17
C SER A 667 -20.08 -0.35 -32.73
N THR A 668 -19.00 -0.55 -31.98
CA THR A 668 -17.64 -0.21 -32.42
C THR A 668 -16.76 -1.45 -32.55
N ALA A 669 -15.73 -1.39 -33.42
CA ALA A 669 -14.76 -2.46 -33.54
C ALA A 669 -13.94 -2.59 -32.27
N PHE A 670 -13.73 -3.84 -31.82
CA PHE A 670 -12.88 -4.13 -30.67
C PHE A 670 -11.50 -4.60 -31.13
N ASP A 671 -10.48 -3.95 -30.59
CA ASP A 671 -9.08 -4.35 -30.72
C ASP A 671 -8.40 -4.25 -29.35
N VAL A 672 -7.91 -5.38 -28.85
CA VAL A 672 -7.31 -5.49 -27.53
C VAL A 672 -5.99 -4.73 -27.39
N ASP A 673 -5.22 -4.62 -28.46
CA ASP A 673 -3.92 -3.95 -28.44
C ASP A 673 -4.08 -2.42 -28.44
N ARG A 674 -5.17 -1.90 -28.99
CA ARG A 674 -5.53 -0.49 -28.89
C ARG A 674 -5.83 -0.02 -27.48
N LEU A 675 -6.18 -0.91 -26.55
CA LEU A 675 -6.36 -0.54 -25.14
C LEU A 675 -5.06 0.04 -24.54
N THR A 676 -3.89 -0.36 -25.03
CA THR A 676 -2.58 0.11 -24.53
C THR A 676 -1.83 1.00 -25.54
N SER A 677 -2.13 0.93 -26.83
CA SER A 677 -1.45 1.71 -27.87
C SER A 677 -2.21 2.98 -28.29
N ASP A 678 -3.52 3.05 -28.01
CA ASP A 678 -4.38 4.18 -28.37
C ASP A 678 -5.12 4.69 -27.11
N PRO A 679 -4.54 5.70 -26.42
CA PRO A 679 -5.14 6.23 -25.19
C PRO A 679 -6.54 6.86 -25.41
N ALA A 680 -6.81 7.43 -26.59
CA ALA A 680 -8.13 7.99 -26.90
C ALA A 680 -9.18 6.91 -27.03
N TYR A 681 -8.85 5.80 -27.71
CA TYR A 681 -9.72 4.63 -27.82
C TYR A 681 -10.01 4.02 -26.43
N CYS A 682 -8.97 3.85 -25.60
CA CYS A 682 -9.13 3.32 -24.25
C CYS A 682 -10.02 4.23 -23.37
N ALA A 683 -9.80 5.55 -23.39
CA ALA A 683 -10.62 6.50 -22.64
C ALA A 683 -12.06 6.54 -23.13
N LYS A 684 -12.29 6.55 -24.44
CA LYS A 684 -13.62 6.51 -25.06
C LYS A 684 -14.41 5.26 -24.65
N LEU A 685 -13.76 4.10 -24.70
CA LEU A 685 -14.39 2.84 -24.35
C LEU A 685 -14.63 2.71 -22.83
N GLY A 686 -13.68 3.19 -22.01
CA GLY A 686 -13.84 3.24 -20.55
C GLY A 686 -14.97 4.17 -20.12
N GLN A 687 -15.11 5.33 -20.77
CA GLN A 687 -16.22 6.24 -20.54
C GLN A 687 -17.57 5.59 -20.90
N ALA A 688 -17.63 4.85 -22.00
CA ALA A 688 -18.83 4.10 -22.37
C ALA A 688 -19.18 3.05 -21.30
N HIS A 689 -18.21 2.31 -20.80
CA HIS A 689 -18.44 1.35 -19.73
C HIS A 689 -18.92 2.03 -18.42
N LEU A 690 -18.40 3.19 -18.07
CA LEU A 690 -18.95 3.97 -16.96
C LEU A 690 -20.40 4.38 -17.19
N GLY A 691 -20.76 4.77 -18.42
CA GLY A 691 -22.15 5.05 -18.81
C GLY A 691 -23.07 3.84 -18.61
N GLU A 692 -22.62 2.64 -19.01
CA GLU A 692 -23.33 1.39 -18.74
C GLU A 692 -23.58 1.18 -17.24
N LEU A 693 -22.54 1.35 -16.42
CA LEU A 693 -22.66 1.17 -14.96
C LEU A 693 -23.57 2.23 -14.33
N MET A 694 -23.56 3.45 -14.84
CA MET A 694 -24.45 4.51 -14.37
C MET A 694 -25.92 4.17 -14.70
N GLU A 695 -26.19 3.56 -15.84
CA GLU A 695 -27.52 3.08 -16.19
C GLU A 695 -27.94 1.90 -15.32
N ASP A 696 -27.09 0.88 -15.19
CA ASP A 696 -27.34 -0.32 -14.39
C ASP A 696 -27.68 0.01 -12.92
N TRP A 697 -27.00 1.02 -12.36
CA TRP A 697 -27.16 1.43 -10.97
C TRP A 697 -28.02 2.70 -10.80
N ARG A 698 -28.79 3.09 -11.82
CA ARG A 698 -29.74 4.23 -11.78
C ARG A 698 -29.09 5.53 -11.30
N GLY A 699 -27.85 5.78 -11.70
CA GLY A 699 -27.10 6.98 -11.36
C GLY A 699 -26.34 6.94 -10.04
N SER A 700 -26.31 5.83 -9.30
CA SER A 700 -25.55 5.72 -8.07
C SER A 700 -24.05 5.65 -8.33
N TYR A 701 -23.30 6.65 -7.88
CA TYR A 701 -21.84 6.67 -8.02
C TYR A 701 -21.16 5.61 -7.15
N VAL A 702 -21.60 5.45 -5.91
CA VAL A 702 -21.05 4.44 -4.99
C VAL A 702 -21.13 3.03 -5.59
N LEU A 703 -22.31 2.65 -6.11
CA LEU A 703 -22.51 1.32 -6.68
C LEU A 703 -21.82 1.15 -8.05
N ALA A 704 -21.77 2.21 -8.87
CA ALA A 704 -21.07 2.20 -10.15
C ALA A 704 -19.54 2.05 -9.93
N PHE A 705 -18.94 2.78 -9.00
CA PHE A 705 -17.51 2.67 -8.72
C PHE A 705 -17.15 1.34 -8.06
N ALA A 706 -17.98 0.86 -7.13
CA ALA A 706 -17.81 -0.48 -6.57
C ALA A 706 -17.89 -1.57 -7.66
N SER A 707 -18.83 -1.43 -8.63
CA SER A 707 -18.98 -2.38 -9.73
C SER A 707 -17.85 -2.29 -10.75
N TYR A 708 -17.30 -1.10 -10.99
CA TYR A 708 -16.15 -0.93 -11.88
C TYR A 708 -14.94 -1.75 -11.39
N ASN A 709 -14.69 -1.73 -10.07
CA ASN A 709 -13.57 -2.43 -9.47
C ASN A 709 -13.85 -3.92 -9.20
N ALA A 710 -14.98 -4.25 -8.55
CA ALA A 710 -15.27 -5.60 -8.07
C ALA A 710 -16.27 -6.40 -8.93
N GLY A 711 -16.89 -5.75 -9.92
CA GLY A 711 -17.95 -6.34 -10.71
C GLY A 711 -19.34 -6.26 -10.06
N GLY A 712 -20.38 -6.05 -10.89
CA GLY A 712 -21.76 -5.85 -10.43
C GLY A 712 -22.36 -7.05 -9.67
N GLY A 713 -21.86 -8.26 -9.89
CA GLY A 713 -22.30 -9.46 -9.17
C GLY A 713 -21.95 -9.41 -7.66
N ASN A 714 -20.77 -8.92 -7.32
CA ASN A 714 -20.37 -8.73 -5.91
C ASN A 714 -21.17 -7.59 -5.28
N VAL A 715 -21.37 -6.50 -5.98
CA VAL A 715 -22.16 -5.37 -5.47
C VAL A 715 -23.61 -5.79 -5.17
N LYS A 716 -24.25 -6.62 -5.99
CA LYS A 716 -25.57 -7.19 -5.69
C LYS A 716 -25.56 -7.99 -4.39
N LYS A 717 -24.57 -8.88 -4.19
CA LYS A 717 -24.42 -9.63 -2.92
C LYS A 717 -24.28 -8.70 -1.71
N TRP A 718 -23.56 -7.60 -1.85
CA TRP A 718 -23.39 -6.63 -0.75
C TRP A 718 -24.67 -5.83 -0.47
N ILE A 719 -25.46 -5.51 -1.50
CA ILE A 719 -26.80 -4.92 -1.33
C ILE A 719 -27.71 -5.89 -0.58
N ASP A 720 -27.70 -7.16 -0.97
CA ASP A 720 -28.53 -8.19 -0.31
C ASP A 720 -28.14 -8.40 1.14
N ALA A 721 -26.84 -8.33 1.46
CA ALA A 721 -26.31 -8.54 2.82
C ALA A 721 -26.41 -7.31 3.71
N TYR A 722 -26.24 -6.10 3.19
CA TYR A 722 -26.06 -4.88 3.99
C TYR A 722 -27.16 -3.83 3.76
N GLY A 723 -28.12 -4.12 2.90
CA GLY A 723 -29.12 -3.16 2.44
C GLY A 723 -28.64 -2.30 1.25
N ASP A 724 -29.58 -1.62 0.65
CA ASP A 724 -29.32 -0.75 -0.51
C ASP A 724 -28.88 0.65 -0.03
N PRO A 725 -27.64 1.10 -0.30
CA PRO A 725 -27.14 2.38 0.19
C PRO A 725 -27.85 3.61 -0.43
N ARG A 726 -28.71 3.41 -1.42
CA ARG A 726 -29.57 4.46 -1.99
C ARG A 726 -30.80 4.74 -1.14
N LYS A 727 -31.13 3.85 -0.21
CA LYS A 727 -32.26 4.04 0.70
C LYS A 727 -31.86 4.82 1.93
N GLY A 728 -32.72 5.70 2.39
CA GLY A 728 -32.44 6.60 3.52
C GLY A 728 -32.26 5.91 4.88
N ASP A 729 -32.59 4.64 5.00
CA ASP A 729 -32.40 3.81 6.19
C ASP A 729 -30.99 3.17 6.29
N VAL A 730 -30.19 3.28 5.24
CA VAL A 730 -28.82 2.77 5.18
C VAL A 730 -27.82 3.91 5.19
N ASP A 731 -26.96 3.97 6.21
CA ASP A 731 -25.84 4.93 6.24
C ASP A 731 -24.82 4.55 5.14
N VAL A 732 -24.71 5.38 4.12
CA VAL A 732 -23.87 5.11 2.95
C VAL A 732 -22.39 5.04 3.29
N ILE A 733 -21.92 5.77 4.30
CA ILE A 733 -20.52 5.76 4.74
C ILE A 733 -20.22 4.42 5.43
N ASP A 734 -21.12 3.95 6.29
CA ASP A 734 -21.02 2.62 6.90
C ASP A 734 -21.11 1.50 5.84
N TRP A 735 -21.98 1.67 4.85
CA TRP A 735 -22.10 0.71 3.75
C TRP A 735 -20.79 0.57 2.97
N VAL A 736 -20.14 1.68 2.64
CA VAL A 736 -18.81 1.69 2.00
C VAL A 736 -17.78 1.02 2.90
N GLU A 737 -17.75 1.32 4.21
CA GLU A 737 -16.84 0.67 5.15
C GLU A 737 -17.15 -0.83 5.33
N ARG A 738 -18.39 -1.29 5.11
CA ARG A 738 -18.77 -2.70 5.13
C ARG A 738 -18.33 -3.48 3.90
N ILE A 739 -17.96 -2.85 2.78
CA ILE A 739 -17.44 -3.56 1.60
C ILE A 739 -16.34 -4.54 2.03
N PRO A 740 -16.50 -5.86 1.80
CA PRO A 740 -15.55 -6.87 2.31
C PRO A 740 -14.14 -6.73 1.69
N PHE A 741 -14.10 -6.40 0.40
CA PHE A 741 -12.84 -6.24 -0.32
C PHE A 741 -12.19 -4.92 0.06
N THR A 742 -11.05 -4.99 0.74
CA THR A 742 -10.29 -3.80 1.18
C THR A 742 -9.93 -2.90 0.01
N GLU A 743 -9.55 -3.49 -1.11
CA GLU A 743 -9.23 -2.75 -2.32
C GLU A 743 -10.45 -1.98 -2.83
N THR A 744 -11.61 -2.63 -2.98
CA THR A 744 -12.83 -1.98 -3.48
C THR A 744 -13.35 -0.91 -2.53
N ARG A 745 -13.30 -1.14 -1.22
CA ARG A 745 -13.63 -0.14 -0.21
C ARG A 745 -12.79 1.12 -0.37
N ASN A 746 -11.48 0.97 -0.45
CA ASN A 746 -10.56 2.08 -0.66
C ASN A 746 -10.76 2.72 -2.05
N TYR A 747 -11.02 1.92 -3.07
CA TYR A 747 -11.28 2.38 -4.43
C TYR A 747 -12.48 3.34 -4.48
N VAL A 748 -13.61 2.96 -3.92
CA VAL A 748 -14.81 3.83 -3.88
C VAL A 748 -14.49 5.17 -3.22
N GLN A 749 -13.83 5.14 -2.05
CA GLN A 749 -13.44 6.39 -1.35
C GLN A 749 -12.49 7.24 -2.19
N ARG A 750 -11.46 6.61 -2.82
CA ARG A 750 -10.48 7.32 -3.65
C ARG A 750 -11.11 7.92 -4.91
N VAL A 751 -12.00 7.20 -5.60
CA VAL A 751 -12.65 7.71 -6.81
C VAL A 751 -13.65 8.82 -6.47
N MET A 752 -14.40 8.69 -5.36
CA MET A 752 -15.30 9.75 -4.88
C MET A 752 -14.55 11.04 -4.57
N GLU A 753 -13.43 10.97 -3.83
CA GLU A 753 -12.63 12.17 -3.54
C GLU A 753 -11.97 12.75 -4.78
N ASN A 754 -11.42 11.89 -5.66
CA ASN A 754 -10.83 12.31 -6.93
C ASN A 754 -11.83 13.07 -7.79
N LEU A 755 -13.07 12.59 -7.85
CA LEU A 755 -14.16 13.21 -8.63
C LEU A 755 -14.38 14.66 -8.19
N GLN A 756 -14.49 14.92 -6.88
CA GLN A 756 -14.68 16.27 -6.37
C GLN A 756 -13.50 17.18 -6.72
N VAL A 757 -12.27 16.67 -6.56
CA VAL A 757 -11.07 17.43 -6.89
C VAL A 757 -11.01 17.73 -8.39
N TYR A 758 -11.30 16.73 -9.26
CA TYR A 758 -11.29 16.97 -10.71
C TYR A 758 -12.41 17.92 -11.18
N ARG A 759 -13.57 17.93 -10.55
CA ARG A 759 -14.58 18.97 -10.83
C ARG A 759 -14.00 20.37 -10.57
N SER A 760 -13.40 20.58 -9.39
CA SER A 760 -12.75 21.85 -9.06
C SER A 760 -11.55 22.18 -9.96
N ARG A 761 -10.80 21.19 -10.41
CA ARG A 761 -9.66 21.37 -11.34
C ARG A 761 -10.10 21.72 -12.75
N LEU A 762 -11.21 21.18 -13.24
CA LEU A 762 -11.74 21.40 -14.60
C LEU A 762 -12.65 22.61 -14.68
N ASP A 763 -13.34 22.97 -13.57
CA ASP A 763 -14.11 24.19 -13.42
C ASP A 763 -13.98 24.70 -11.97
N SER A 764 -13.21 25.77 -11.79
CA SER A 764 -12.95 26.38 -10.47
C SER A 764 -14.18 26.87 -9.73
N ARG A 765 -15.33 27.01 -10.44
CA ARG A 765 -16.62 27.41 -9.84
C ARG A 765 -17.43 26.22 -9.35
N SER A 766 -16.96 25.00 -9.58
CA SER A 766 -17.67 23.80 -9.15
C SER A 766 -17.79 23.74 -7.63
N ALA A 767 -19.00 23.55 -7.14
CA ALA A 767 -19.24 23.29 -5.72
C ALA A 767 -18.84 21.87 -5.32
N LEU A 768 -18.55 21.68 -4.04
CA LEU A 768 -18.37 20.36 -3.43
C LEU A 768 -19.72 19.64 -3.38
N LEU A 769 -19.88 18.53 -4.08
CA LEU A 769 -21.11 17.77 -4.22
C LEU A 769 -21.05 16.37 -3.56
N ILE A 770 -20.05 16.12 -2.72
CA ILE A 770 -19.76 14.79 -2.16
C ILE A 770 -20.99 14.17 -1.46
N GLU A 771 -21.75 14.97 -0.68
CA GLU A 771 -22.93 14.50 0.04
C GLU A 771 -24.04 14.06 -0.93
N GLY A 772 -24.34 14.92 -1.92
CA GLY A 772 -25.32 14.58 -2.96
C GLY A 772 -24.91 13.38 -3.80
N ASP A 773 -23.62 13.25 -4.10
CA ASP A 773 -23.09 12.12 -4.89
C ASP A 773 -23.11 10.79 -4.13
N LEU A 774 -22.89 10.81 -2.82
CA LEU A 774 -23.01 9.63 -1.96
C LEU A 774 -24.43 9.05 -1.97
N HIS A 775 -25.44 9.91 -1.97
CA HIS A 775 -26.86 9.53 -1.93
C HIS A 775 -27.52 9.47 -3.31
N ARG A 776 -26.75 9.64 -4.39
CA ARG A 776 -27.28 9.67 -5.74
C ARG A 776 -27.91 8.32 -6.13
N GLY A 777 -29.00 8.37 -6.91
CA GLY A 777 -29.74 7.17 -7.34
C GLY A 777 -30.81 6.72 -6.35
N ALA A 778 -31.13 7.50 -5.35
CA ALA A 778 -32.08 7.22 -4.26
C ALA A 778 -33.57 7.19 -4.66
N ARG A 779 -33.91 7.09 -5.94
CA ARG A 779 -35.32 7.04 -6.41
C ARG A 779 -35.70 5.69 -6.99
#